data_dc1ea12d9f098b74d8f7c2b972586ae0
#
_entry.id   dc1ea12d9f098b74d8f7c2b972586ae0
#
_cell.length_a   1.000
_cell.length_b   1.000
_cell.length_c   1.000
_cell.angle_alpha   90.00
_cell.angle_beta   90.00
_cell.angle_gamma   90.00
#
_symmetry.space_group_name_H-M   'P 1'
#
loop_
_entity.id
_entity.type
_entity.pdbx_description
1 polymer ?
#
loop_
_entity_poly.entity_id
_entity_poly.type
_entity_poly.pdbx_seq_one_letter_code
_entity_poly.pdbx_strand_id
1 'polypeptide(L)'
;MKRIISMLVCCLVFAGVQAQKTMVRSNRLTREYNNVSLSEALRQLNEETEEYTISFLYNELEDFRITTSVHRKTVPDAIRQMIGFYPIRMTVEPGIANPSQQEIIVECPQKTALRYKGTVIDEQGQPVAYANIALLSPQDSTLITGGVSNESGLFVIPCEQKPVLARISYVGYKTIYRHCNNTELGTIRMQPETQTLKGVTVKGERPMYQTKGNSIITNVAGTVLERLHSTNELLLQVPGVIASPDGSLSVFGRGTPIYYINNRKVQNIQEISHLSPKDILYIELVRNPGVQYDAEVKTVIKIITSTKEEGWTLQVKADEEVNDVLSSDESINLGLKQGGLNASAHLEYNDFHRHYSQPQIKEFVVDGDTYRYDHTDNHSREHQKIPSYSANVDYEFNERHIAGISYDGYHNTWISPGDALHIYCKNDQEFQRTHILSDYHNNMDYAHVNTFYNAEWTQQLRTALNLDYAGNSSDYRQLTDETTGTTTISTLNKSKSRFHVYAGRLTFDYTLDKQTSLSWGAEYNRVTGNGTANCDNAVVPPSDYHQWENKTAAYLEAKATFGDWTLNGGIRYEDVVCDYSDRLAPDANIHRHYRYLFPSMEISHKYKGWSNALSFTSRTSRPSFRQLSNYTYYNSEFAYQHGNPSLQPTTLYIAEWSTAYKFINASLSFTYKDNLIAPDWYTEDEHSRILVSSFSNFNHASLLSTNVSLQHNFRWWRPSIRIAVQHLFFDYEYMNEPYSYGKTEFYLVVNQYFDLPHSWLANIYYYYNSGGTQNNIQLKPYQMFNFSIQKSFLQDRLSVKFAARDLFHKMKFEEDTRIRNVHFWQIEDHKYWNFSLSIVYRLNQLKTKYRGKSAASEQINRL
;
A
#
# COMPACT_ATOMS: atom_id res chain seq x y z
N MET A 1 -3.30 -14.16 35.40
CA MET A 1 -3.21 -12.70 35.21
C MET A 1 -2.31 -11.97 36.20
N LYS A 2 -2.47 -12.08 37.55
CA LYS A 2 -1.61 -11.35 38.51
C LYS A 2 -0.10 -11.68 38.43
N ARG A 3 0.30 -12.90 38.06
CA ARG A 3 1.73 -13.29 37.90
C ARG A 3 2.39 -12.82 36.59
N ILE A 4 1.62 -12.59 35.54
CA ILE A 4 2.12 -12.09 34.24
C ILE A 4 2.34 -10.58 34.29
N ILE A 5 1.48 -9.85 34.99
CA ILE A 5 1.61 -8.41 35.22
C ILE A 5 2.83 -8.09 36.11
N SER A 6 3.10 -8.94 37.11
CA SER A 6 4.29 -8.81 37.97
C SER A 6 5.60 -9.05 37.23
N MET A 7 5.59 -9.92 36.20
CA MET A 7 6.79 -10.22 35.42
C MET A 7 7.08 -9.12 34.37
N LEU A 8 6.04 -8.49 33.82
CA LEU A 8 6.18 -7.33 32.92
C LEU A 8 6.66 -6.08 33.67
N VAL A 9 6.23 -5.87 34.90
CA VAL A 9 6.68 -4.74 35.72
C VAL A 9 8.13 -4.96 36.21
N CYS A 10 8.57 -6.18 36.46
CA CYS A 10 9.97 -6.48 36.77
C CYS A 10 10.91 -6.28 35.60
N CYS A 11 10.49 -6.55 34.34
CA CYS A 11 11.30 -6.28 33.16
C CYS A 11 11.45 -4.77 32.86
N LEU A 12 10.49 -3.95 33.25
CA LEU A 12 10.57 -2.49 33.09
C LEU A 12 11.42 -1.82 34.19
N VAL A 13 11.60 -2.45 35.37
CA VAL A 13 12.40 -1.92 36.47
C VAL A 13 13.88 -2.29 36.36
N PHE A 14 14.25 -3.39 35.65
CA PHE A 14 15.65 -3.80 35.49
C PHE A 14 16.38 -3.08 34.34
N ALA A 15 15.70 -2.32 33.48
CA ALA A 15 16.33 -1.47 32.44
C ALA A 15 16.76 -0.08 32.96
N GLY A 16 16.54 0.21 34.25
CA GLY A 16 16.76 1.55 34.84
C GLY A 16 18.02 1.74 35.69
N VAL A 17 18.91 0.76 35.83
CA VAL A 17 20.10 0.90 36.66
C VAL A 17 21.34 0.41 35.90
N GLN A 18 22.04 1.30 35.32
CA GLN A 18 23.48 1.58 35.24
C GLN A 18 23.87 2.30 33.97
N ALA A 19 23.70 3.60 33.99
CA ALA A 19 24.59 4.48 33.23
C ALA A 19 25.05 5.58 34.20
N GLN A 20 26.12 5.30 34.94
CA GLN A 20 26.91 6.36 35.54
C GLN A 20 27.47 7.20 34.40
N LYS A 21 26.82 8.34 34.16
CA LYS A 21 27.36 9.40 33.30
C LYS A 21 28.59 9.97 34.02
N THR A 22 29.77 9.64 33.52
CA THR A 22 30.90 10.51 33.60
C THR A 22 30.50 11.81 32.90
N MET A 23 30.24 12.88 33.64
CA MET A 23 30.03 14.19 33.08
C MET A 23 31.38 14.68 32.52
N VAL A 24 31.60 14.44 31.24
CA VAL A 24 32.55 15.23 30.46
C VAL A 24 31.87 16.59 30.29
N ARG A 25 32.39 17.62 30.98
CA ARG A 25 32.09 19.02 30.69
C ARG A 25 32.50 19.29 29.26
N SER A 26 31.60 19.18 28.31
CA SER A 26 31.84 19.70 26.96
C SER A 26 31.73 21.22 27.04
N ASN A 27 32.88 21.91 26.97
CA ASN A 27 32.96 23.37 26.78
C ASN A 27 32.40 23.69 25.39
N ARG A 28 31.06 23.95 25.32
CA ARG A 28 30.42 24.39 24.09
C ARG A 28 30.39 25.87 24.05
N LEU A 29 31.02 26.44 23.04
CA LEU A 29 31.15 27.86 22.81
C LEU A 29 29.81 28.47 22.30
N THR A 30 29.42 29.58 22.90
CA THR A 30 28.32 30.45 22.39
C THR A 30 28.81 31.87 22.35
N ARG A 31 28.95 32.45 21.15
CA ARG A 31 29.53 33.79 20.94
C ARG A 31 29.07 34.38 19.63
N GLU A 32 28.92 35.72 19.60
CA GLU A 32 28.65 36.48 18.41
C GLU A 32 29.91 37.25 17.98
N TYR A 33 30.22 37.17 16.70
CA TYR A 33 31.27 37.93 16.06
C TYR A 33 30.67 38.89 15.05
N ASN A 34 31.02 40.18 15.12
CA ASN A 34 30.52 41.18 14.19
C ASN A 34 31.69 41.97 13.63
N ASN A 35 32.01 41.74 12.36
CA ASN A 35 33.12 42.38 11.63
C ASN A 35 34.49 42.31 12.35
N VAL A 36 34.76 41.21 13.03
CA VAL A 36 36.03 40.95 13.75
C VAL A 36 37.00 40.28 12.79
N SER A 37 38.33 40.60 12.86
CA SER A 37 39.29 39.83 12.07
C SER A 37 39.40 38.40 12.55
N LEU A 38 39.58 37.44 11.60
CA LEU A 38 39.69 36.04 11.94
C LEU A 38 40.89 35.79 12.88
N SER A 39 42.03 36.44 12.67
CA SER A 39 43.19 36.37 13.57
C SER A 39 42.85 36.76 15.00
N GLU A 40 42.12 37.85 15.20
CA GLU A 40 41.67 38.32 16.53
C GLU A 40 40.66 37.36 17.16
N ALA A 41 39.70 36.84 16.38
CA ALA A 41 38.75 35.84 16.87
C ALA A 41 39.44 34.53 17.28
N LEU A 42 40.40 34.04 16.52
CA LEU A 42 41.21 32.84 16.85
C LEU A 42 42.09 33.09 18.08
N ARG A 43 42.70 34.29 18.23
CA ARG A 43 43.47 34.66 19.41
C ARG A 43 42.63 34.58 20.68
N GLN A 44 41.45 35.19 20.65
CA GLN A 44 40.51 35.18 21.77
C GLN A 44 40.04 33.76 22.10
N LEU A 45 39.80 32.94 21.08
CA LEU A 45 39.38 31.55 21.27
C LEU A 45 40.54 30.69 21.88
N ASN A 46 41.78 30.96 21.48
CA ASN A 46 42.96 30.27 22.00
C ASN A 46 43.22 30.58 23.48
N GLU A 47 42.87 31.83 23.93
CA GLU A 47 42.99 32.24 25.31
C GLU A 47 41.89 31.59 26.21
N GLU A 48 40.74 31.22 25.64
CA GLU A 48 39.61 30.68 26.36
C GLU A 48 39.52 29.14 26.39
N THR A 49 40.27 28.44 25.55
CA THR A 49 40.22 26.95 25.46
C THR A 49 41.40 26.28 26.18
N GLU A 50 41.08 25.33 27.01
CA GLU A 50 42.11 24.47 27.68
C GLU A 50 42.32 23.12 26.93
N GLU A 51 41.39 22.75 26.06
CA GLU A 51 41.41 21.46 25.32
C GLU A 51 42.23 21.52 24.03
N TYR A 52 42.34 22.73 23.45
CA TYR A 52 42.95 22.95 22.14
C TYR A 52 44.02 24.05 22.20
N THR A 53 45.09 23.86 21.44
CA THR A 53 46.03 24.93 21.09
C THR A 53 45.76 25.36 19.66
N ILE A 54 45.48 26.67 19.41
CA ILE A 54 45.15 27.17 18.08
C ILE A 54 46.38 27.90 17.51
N SER A 55 47.01 27.28 16.50
CA SER A 55 48.21 27.77 15.83
C SER A 55 47.87 28.45 14.49
N PHE A 56 48.24 29.71 14.35
CA PHE A 56 48.00 30.48 13.11
C PHE A 56 48.98 31.63 12.99
N LEU A 57 49.19 32.11 11.77
CA LEU A 57 49.99 33.31 11.51
C LEU A 57 49.06 34.53 11.46
N TYR A 58 49.19 35.44 12.44
CA TYR A 58 48.30 36.58 12.62
C TYR A 58 48.17 37.43 11.36
N ASN A 59 49.26 37.81 10.70
CA ASN A 59 49.28 38.66 9.51
C ASN A 59 48.69 37.96 8.25
N GLU A 60 48.59 36.63 8.25
CA GLU A 60 47.99 35.91 7.12
C GLU A 60 46.44 35.93 7.20
N LEU A 61 45.89 36.06 8.40
CA LEU A 61 44.48 35.95 8.63
C LEU A 61 43.79 37.24 9.03
N GLU A 62 44.54 38.32 9.21
CA GLU A 62 44.05 39.65 9.69
C GLU A 62 43.03 40.30 8.73
N ASP A 63 43.20 40.09 7.42
CA ASP A 63 42.30 40.67 6.40
C ASP A 63 40.94 39.98 6.32
N PHE A 64 40.85 38.73 6.78
CA PHE A 64 39.61 37.94 6.73
C PHE A 64 38.71 38.34 7.89
N ARG A 65 37.62 39.03 7.57
CA ARG A 65 36.65 39.54 8.54
C ARG A 65 35.48 38.61 8.69
N ILE A 66 35.10 38.28 9.93
CA ILE A 66 33.99 37.37 10.22
C ILE A 66 32.83 38.10 10.88
N THR A 67 31.62 37.74 10.44
CA THR A 67 30.36 38.10 11.10
C THR A 67 29.55 36.80 11.18
N THR A 68 29.40 36.26 12.37
CA THR A 68 28.69 35.00 12.58
C THR A 68 28.28 34.82 14.03
N SER A 69 27.20 34.14 14.29
CA SER A 69 26.75 33.73 15.64
C SER A 69 27.00 32.24 15.84
N VAL A 70 27.94 31.91 16.72
CA VAL A 70 28.27 30.55 17.15
C VAL A 70 27.40 30.17 18.34
N HIS A 71 26.61 29.13 18.26
CA HIS A 71 25.73 28.70 19.34
C HIS A 71 25.98 27.22 19.72
N ARG A 72 26.45 26.99 20.98
CA ARG A 72 26.68 25.69 21.57
C ARG A 72 27.52 24.72 20.71
N LYS A 73 28.59 25.22 20.07
CA LYS A 73 29.49 24.43 19.21
C LYS A 73 30.78 24.05 19.93
N THR A 74 31.42 22.99 19.46
CA THR A 74 32.82 22.68 19.85
C THR A 74 33.78 23.68 19.23
N VAL A 75 34.99 23.85 19.80
CA VAL A 75 36.00 24.78 19.27
C VAL A 75 36.31 24.49 17.78
N PRO A 76 36.57 23.25 17.34
CA PRO A 76 36.76 22.96 15.91
C PRO A 76 35.57 23.32 15.03
N ASP A 77 34.33 23.05 15.48
CA ASP A 77 33.12 23.39 14.70
C ASP A 77 32.84 24.88 14.67
N ALA A 78 33.19 25.61 15.74
CA ALA A 78 33.15 27.06 15.77
C ALA A 78 34.12 27.65 14.76
N ILE A 79 35.37 27.21 14.73
CA ILE A 79 36.36 27.65 13.76
C ILE A 79 35.96 27.33 12.33
N ARG A 80 35.41 26.10 12.05
CA ARG A 80 34.87 25.77 10.73
C ARG A 80 33.78 26.71 10.27
N GLN A 81 32.91 27.12 11.19
CA GLN A 81 31.88 28.13 10.91
C GLN A 81 32.45 29.51 10.66
N MET A 82 33.50 29.93 11.43
CA MET A 82 34.18 31.22 11.25
C MET A 82 34.91 31.30 9.91
N ILE A 83 35.65 30.29 9.51
CA ILE A 83 36.36 30.26 8.23
C ILE A 83 35.39 30.18 7.03
N GLY A 84 34.22 29.53 7.20
CA GLY A 84 33.16 29.49 6.19
C GLY A 84 33.67 29.16 4.80
N PHE A 85 33.45 30.05 3.84
CA PHE A 85 33.90 29.93 2.46
C PHE A 85 35.21 30.65 2.13
N TYR A 86 35.93 31.12 3.14
CA TYR A 86 37.25 31.71 2.91
C TYR A 86 38.24 30.60 2.46
N PRO A 87 39.23 30.93 1.64
CA PRO A 87 40.27 30.01 1.21
C PRO A 87 41.28 29.71 2.34
N ILE A 88 40.76 29.22 3.46
CA ILE A 88 41.47 28.95 4.69
C ILE A 88 41.29 27.46 5.00
N ARG A 89 42.41 26.78 5.36
CA ARG A 89 42.43 25.38 5.78
C ARG A 89 42.49 25.32 7.30
N MET A 90 41.75 24.41 7.86
CA MET A 90 41.85 24.01 9.26
C MET A 90 42.24 22.53 9.33
N THR A 91 43.31 22.22 10.06
CA THR A 91 43.74 20.84 10.37
C THR A 91 43.73 20.65 11.87
N VAL A 92 43.34 19.50 12.36
CA VAL A 92 43.37 19.14 13.78
C VAL A 92 44.30 17.97 13.93
N GLU A 93 45.38 18.15 14.72
CA GLU A 93 46.44 17.16 14.94
C GLU A 93 46.64 16.90 16.44
N PRO A 94 47.23 15.75 16.85
CA PRO A 94 47.63 15.56 18.25
C PRO A 94 48.67 16.61 18.63
N GLY A 95 48.54 17.26 19.78
CA GLY A 95 49.47 18.30 20.21
C GLY A 95 50.91 17.79 20.39
N ILE A 96 51.87 18.45 19.75
CA ILE A 96 53.30 18.06 19.76
C ILE A 96 53.89 18.31 21.15
N ALA A 97 53.51 19.37 21.85
CA ALA A 97 54.03 19.77 23.16
C ALA A 97 53.31 19.11 24.34
N ASN A 98 52.08 18.71 24.18
CA ASN A 98 51.26 18.05 25.18
C ASN A 98 50.32 17.02 24.54
N PRO A 99 50.58 15.71 24.65
CA PRO A 99 49.76 14.68 24.03
C PRO A 99 48.28 14.61 24.55
N SER A 100 47.97 15.30 25.62
CA SER A 100 46.57 15.41 26.14
C SER A 100 45.77 16.57 25.53
N GLN A 101 46.39 17.45 24.75
CA GLN A 101 45.78 18.55 24.02
C GLN A 101 45.82 18.29 22.52
N GLN A 102 44.81 18.78 21.78
CA GLN A 102 44.85 18.77 20.33
C GLN A 102 45.28 20.14 19.79
N GLU A 103 46.10 20.13 18.73
CA GLU A 103 46.49 21.36 18.05
C GLU A 103 45.61 21.59 16.81
N ILE A 104 45.05 22.80 16.72
CA ILE A 104 44.27 23.25 15.56
C ILE A 104 45.12 24.22 14.77
N ILE A 105 45.54 23.83 13.57
CA ILE A 105 46.32 24.68 12.68
C ILE A 105 45.36 25.33 11.70
N VAL A 106 45.37 26.69 11.66
CA VAL A 106 44.56 27.50 10.73
C VAL A 106 45.46 28.30 9.83
N GLU A 107 45.46 28.01 8.54
CA GLU A 107 46.39 28.63 7.58
C GLU A 107 45.70 29.06 6.27
N CYS A 108 46.21 30.06 5.59
CA CYS A 108 45.86 30.38 4.22
C CYS A 108 46.83 29.64 3.28
N PRO A 109 46.33 28.64 2.50
CA PRO A 109 47.19 27.84 1.61
C PRO A 109 47.85 28.69 0.50
N GLN A 110 47.19 29.76 0.08
CA GLN A 110 47.69 30.68 -0.96
C GLN A 110 48.53 31.80 -0.36
N LYS A 111 49.83 31.63 -0.36
CA LYS A 111 50.80 32.60 0.18
C LYS A 111 51.17 33.64 -0.88
N THR A 112 50.24 34.57 -1.22
CA THR A 112 50.48 35.69 -2.13
C THR A 112 50.33 37.01 -1.41
N ALA A 113 51.18 38.01 -1.79
CA ALA A 113 51.07 39.37 -1.27
C ALA A 113 49.86 40.16 -1.85
N LEU A 114 49.30 39.71 -2.94
CA LEU A 114 48.15 40.38 -3.58
C LEU A 114 46.84 39.74 -3.09
N ARG A 115 46.01 40.61 -2.50
CA ARG A 115 44.67 40.20 -1.99
C ARG A 115 43.62 41.19 -2.52
N TYR A 116 42.73 40.68 -3.35
CA TYR A 116 41.59 41.45 -3.86
C TYR A 116 40.48 41.50 -2.81
N LYS A 117 40.10 42.72 -2.38
CA LYS A 117 39.15 42.98 -1.30
C LYS A 117 38.05 43.87 -1.79
N GLY A 118 36.87 43.72 -1.23
CA GLY A 118 35.71 44.58 -1.50
C GLY A 118 34.48 44.16 -0.69
N THR A 119 33.43 44.94 -0.85
CA THR A 119 32.15 44.72 -0.19
C THR A 119 31.05 44.69 -1.24
N VAL A 120 30.20 43.68 -1.22
CA VAL A 120 29.04 43.56 -2.10
C VAL A 120 27.79 43.99 -1.35
N ILE A 121 27.04 44.97 -1.88
CA ILE A 121 25.78 45.44 -1.31
C ILE A 121 24.69 45.46 -2.39
N ASP A 122 23.44 45.47 -1.97
CA ASP A 122 22.27 45.68 -2.84
C ASP A 122 21.99 47.18 -3.09
N GLU A 123 20.89 47.47 -3.80
CA GLU A 123 20.48 48.86 -4.07
C GLU A 123 20.08 49.63 -2.80
N GLN A 124 19.59 48.94 -1.78
CA GLN A 124 19.19 49.47 -0.48
C GLN A 124 20.38 49.66 0.47
N GLY A 125 21.60 49.26 0.05
CA GLY A 125 22.81 49.32 0.87
C GLY A 125 22.96 48.17 1.86
N GLN A 126 22.12 47.14 1.77
CA GLN A 126 22.25 45.95 2.60
C GLN A 126 23.35 45.02 2.06
N PRO A 127 24.12 44.32 2.91
CA PRO A 127 25.14 43.41 2.49
C PRO A 127 24.54 42.23 1.71
N VAL A 128 25.13 41.87 0.54
CA VAL A 128 24.79 40.66 -0.19
C VAL A 128 25.72 39.54 0.25
N ALA A 129 25.25 38.68 1.14
CA ALA A 129 25.98 37.55 1.63
C ALA A 129 26.07 36.44 0.55
N TYR A 130 27.21 35.79 0.49
CA TYR A 130 27.49 34.65 -0.40
C TYR A 130 27.39 34.97 -1.90
N ALA A 131 27.58 36.23 -2.29
CA ALA A 131 27.77 36.59 -3.67
C ALA A 131 29.05 35.94 -4.22
N ASN A 132 28.99 35.40 -5.42
CA ASN A 132 30.12 34.70 -6.05
C ASN A 132 31.01 35.73 -6.77
N ILE A 133 32.30 35.78 -6.42
CA ILE A 133 33.30 36.63 -7.02
C ILE A 133 34.35 35.73 -7.72
N ALA A 134 34.40 35.80 -9.04
CA ALA A 134 35.39 35.12 -9.85
C ALA A 134 36.39 36.13 -10.41
N LEU A 135 37.67 35.92 -10.20
CA LEU A 135 38.76 36.67 -10.80
C LEU A 135 39.20 35.97 -12.08
N LEU A 136 39.05 36.63 -13.20
CA LEU A 136 39.27 36.14 -14.54
C LEU A 136 40.46 36.85 -15.18
N SER A 137 41.15 36.17 -16.09
CA SER A 137 42.15 36.76 -16.97
C SER A 137 41.51 37.84 -17.87
N PRO A 138 42.05 39.06 -17.93
CA PRO A 138 41.50 40.12 -18.78
C PRO A 138 41.64 39.82 -20.28
N GLN A 139 42.46 38.86 -20.68
CA GLN A 139 42.78 38.56 -22.08
C GLN A 139 41.77 37.57 -22.70
N ASP A 140 41.41 36.56 -21.98
CA ASP A 140 40.61 35.42 -22.48
C ASP A 140 39.46 35.00 -21.58
N SER A 141 39.23 35.74 -20.46
CA SER A 141 38.18 35.48 -19.47
C SER A 141 38.27 34.12 -18.82
N THR A 142 39.41 33.46 -18.84
CA THR A 142 39.62 32.21 -18.10
C THR A 142 39.64 32.49 -16.61
N LEU A 143 39.11 31.50 -15.83
CA LEU A 143 39.08 31.60 -14.36
C LEU A 143 40.49 31.45 -13.79
N ILE A 144 40.95 32.46 -13.03
CA ILE A 144 42.22 32.42 -12.28
C ILE A 144 41.93 31.83 -10.89
N THR A 145 41.07 32.50 -10.16
CA THR A 145 40.65 32.09 -8.80
C THR A 145 39.31 32.74 -8.46
N GLY A 146 38.73 32.46 -7.30
CA GLY A 146 37.48 33.06 -6.87
C GLY A 146 37.19 32.80 -5.41
N GLY A 147 36.10 33.36 -4.94
CA GLY A 147 35.59 33.25 -3.58
C GLY A 147 34.17 33.77 -3.49
N VAL A 148 33.64 33.82 -2.28
CA VAL A 148 32.30 34.36 -2.00
C VAL A 148 32.39 35.44 -0.90
N SER A 149 31.42 36.38 -0.90
CA SER A 149 31.27 37.33 0.17
C SER A 149 30.78 36.66 1.45
N ASN A 150 31.18 37.18 2.60
CA ASN A 150 30.69 36.75 3.90
C ASN A 150 29.30 37.36 4.22
N GLU A 151 28.78 37.11 5.42
CA GLU A 151 27.46 37.58 5.87
C GLU A 151 27.36 39.14 5.89
N SER A 152 28.48 39.87 6.02
CA SER A 152 28.57 41.32 5.90
C SER A 152 28.85 41.80 4.48
N GLY A 153 28.78 40.95 3.46
CA GLY A 153 29.07 41.29 2.09
C GLY A 153 30.56 41.44 1.76
N LEU A 154 31.46 41.26 2.72
CA LEU A 154 32.92 41.43 2.53
C LEU A 154 33.52 40.17 1.86
N PHE A 155 34.48 40.38 0.98
CA PHE A 155 35.27 39.29 0.39
C PHE A 155 36.77 39.61 0.36
N VAL A 156 37.59 38.61 0.50
CA VAL A 156 39.05 38.67 0.37
C VAL A 156 39.50 37.46 -0.45
N ILE A 157 40.11 37.71 -1.60
CA ILE A 157 40.53 36.69 -2.54
C ILE A 157 42.02 36.84 -2.84
N PRO A 158 42.85 35.93 -2.40
CA PRO A 158 44.27 35.85 -2.79
C PRO A 158 44.41 35.59 -4.29
N CYS A 159 45.23 36.33 -4.99
CA CYS A 159 45.47 36.17 -6.42
C CYS A 159 46.85 36.67 -6.80
N GLU A 160 47.64 35.91 -7.54
CA GLU A 160 49.00 36.27 -7.97
C GLU A 160 49.05 37.22 -9.17
N GLN A 161 47.92 37.35 -9.91
CA GLN A 161 47.84 38.13 -11.15
C GLN A 161 47.27 39.50 -10.89
N LYS A 162 47.78 40.49 -11.64
CA LYS A 162 47.28 41.87 -11.74
C LYS A 162 47.65 42.41 -13.11
N PRO A 163 46.68 42.99 -13.90
CA PRO A 163 45.28 43.22 -13.60
C PRO A 163 44.44 41.94 -13.72
N VAL A 164 43.18 42.00 -13.19
CA VAL A 164 42.17 40.91 -13.34
C VAL A 164 40.84 41.50 -13.77
N LEU A 165 40.00 40.67 -14.37
CA LEU A 165 38.59 40.95 -14.62
C LEU A 165 37.75 40.28 -13.50
N ALA A 166 37.17 41.04 -12.59
CA ALA A 166 36.28 40.47 -11.56
C ALA A 166 34.87 40.32 -12.12
N ARG A 167 34.33 39.11 -12.02
CA ARG A 167 32.92 38.81 -12.28
C ARG A 167 32.23 38.57 -10.95
N ILE A 168 31.26 39.40 -10.62
CA ILE A 168 30.47 39.32 -9.39
C ILE A 168 29.05 38.92 -9.78
N SER A 169 28.56 37.81 -9.21
CA SER A 169 27.24 37.26 -9.51
C SER A 169 26.54 36.75 -8.26
N TYR A 170 25.22 36.92 -8.22
CA TYR A 170 24.35 36.37 -7.19
C TYR A 170 22.96 36.13 -7.78
N VAL A 171 22.27 35.12 -7.27
CA VAL A 171 20.93 34.73 -7.76
C VAL A 171 19.94 35.88 -7.54
N GLY A 172 19.25 36.28 -8.61
CA GLY A 172 18.31 37.43 -8.58
C GLY A 172 18.94 38.82 -8.81
N TYR A 173 20.23 38.90 -9.11
CA TYR A 173 20.95 40.14 -9.39
C TYR A 173 21.65 40.07 -10.74
N LYS A 174 21.83 41.24 -11.38
CA LYS A 174 22.61 41.35 -12.62
C LYS A 174 24.07 41.06 -12.34
N THR A 175 24.67 40.19 -13.16
CA THR A 175 26.11 39.91 -13.08
C THR A 175 26.91 41.17 -13.46
N ILE A 176 27.90 41.54 -12.61
CA ILE A 176 28.77 42.69 -12.81
C ILE A 176 30.13 42.15 -13.28
N TYR A 177 30.68 42.80 -14.31
CA TYR A 177 32.05 42.62 -14.75
C TYR A 177 32.83 43.90 -14.50
N ARG A 178 34.00 43.83 -13.82
CA ARG A 178 34.81 44.98 -13.48
C ARG A 178 36.29 44.70 -13.73
N HIS A 179 36.88 45.51 -14.57
CA HIS A 179 38.36 45.50 -14.74
C HIS A 179 39.02 46.06 -13.49
N CYS A 180 39.92 45.31 -12.89
CA CYS A 180 40.54 45.66 -11.62
C CYS A 180 42.05 45.80 -11.81
N ASN A 181 42.52 47.07 -11.90
CA ASN A 181 43.93 47.43 -11.91
C ASN A 181 44.50 47.55 -10.50
N ASN A 182 43.66 47.64 -9.46
CA ASN A 182 44.00 47.67 -8.04
C ASN A 182 43.34 46.50 -7.31
N THR A 183 43.95 46.13 -6.18
CA THR A 183 43.45 45.02 -5.32
C THR A 183 42.29 45.48 -4.41
N GLU A 184 42.12 46.77 -4.19
CA GLU A 184 40.97 47.33 -3.46
C GLU A 184 39.81 47.58 -4.43
N LEU A 185 38.76 46.76 -4.43
CA LEU A 185 37.60 46.93 -5.28
C LEU A 185 36.54 47.88 -4.71
N GLY A 186 36.68 48.21 -3.41
CA GLY A 186 35.70 49.07 -2.72
C GLY A 186 34.31 48.44 -2.66
N THR A 187 33.28 49.31 -2.60
CA THR A 187 31.87 48.83 -2.54
C THR A 187 31.34 48.55 -3.94
N ILE A 188 30.79 47.38 -4.13
CA ILE A 188 30.16 46.91 -5.37
C ILE A 188 28.67 46.80 -5.12
N ARG A 189 27.87 47.60 -5.85
CA ARG A 189 26.42 47.63 -5.70
C ARG A 189 25.76 46.79 -6.78
N MET A 190 25.04 45.74 -6.38
CA MET A 190 24.30 44.83 -7.28
C MET A 190 22.89 45.32 -7.52
N GLN A 191 22.43 45.25 -8.76
CA GLN A 191 21.06 45.58 -9.15
C GLN A 191 20.21 44.33 -9.29
N PRO A 192 18.97 44.32 -8.75
CA PRO A 192 18.07 43.20 -8.96
C PRO A 192 17.82 42.93 -10.47
N GLU A 193 17.82 41.73 -10.87
CA GLU A 193 17.45 41.28 -12.21
C GLU A 193 16.13 40.54 -12.14
N THR A 194 15.05 41.20 -12.61
CA THR A 194 13.78 40.52 -12.85
C THR A 194 13.88 39.71 -14.18
N GLN A 195 14.74 38.74 -14.24
CA GLN A 195 14.60 37.71 -15.28
C GLN A 195 13.53 36.74 -14.84
N THR A 196 12.41 36.75 -15.57
CA THR A 196 11.58 35.57 -15.70
C THR A 196 12.47 34.49 -16.35
N LEU A 197 13.12 33.68 -15.53
CA LEU A 197 13.77 32.49 -16.00
C LEU A 197 12.69 31.68 -16.71
N LYS A 198 12.73 31.61 -18.05
CA LYS A 198 12.17 30.48 -18.74
C LYS A 198 12.94 29.27 -18.21
N GLY A 199 12.38 28.70 -17.15
CA GLY A 199 12.94 27.51 -16.57
C GLY A 199 12.98 26.46 -17.66
N VAL A 200 14.17 26.17 -18.16
CA VAL A 200 14.47 24.85 -18.68
C VAL A 200 14.53 23.96 -17.43
N THR A 201 13.35 23.56 -16.96
CA THR A 201 13.22 22.44 -16.05
C THR A 201 13.67 21.24 -16.85
N VAL A 202 14.93 20.84 -16.72
CA VAL A 202 15.32 19.47 -16.97
C VAL A 202 14.63 18.68 -15.88
N LYS A 203 13.35 18.36 -16.07
CA LYS A 203 12.69 17.31 -15.35
C LYS A 203 13.43 16.05 -15.78
N GLY A 204 14.40 15.62 -15.00
CA GLY A 204 14.80 14.22 -15.03
C GLY A 204 13.51 13.45 -14.75
N GLU A 205 12.89 12.88 -15.78
CA GLU A 205 11.71 12.06 -15.61
C GLU A 205 12.12 10.88 -14.74
N ARG A 206 11.61 10.84 -13.50
CA ARG A 206 11.75 9.65 -12.67
C ARG A 206 11.15 8.50 -13.47
N PRO A 207 11.84 7.38 -13.62
CA PRO A 207 11.25 6.23 -14.28
C PRO A 207 9.97 5.87 -13.55
N MET A 208 8.86 5.75 -14.28
CA MET A 208 7.53 5.46 -13.74
C MET A 208 7.54 4.15 -12.94
N TYR A 209 8.31 3.18 -13.38
CA TYR A 209 8.43 1.86 -12.77
C TYR A 209 9.88 1.57 -12.40
N GLN A 210 10.06 1.04 -11.20
CA GLN A 210 11.34 0.59 -10.68
C GLN A 210 11.15 -0.72 -9.93
N THR A 211 12.20 -1.53 -9.85
CA THR A 211 12.18 -2.75 -9.03
C THR A 211 13.10 -2.60 -7.83
N LYS A 212 12.65 -3.15 -6.70
CA LYS A 212 13.41 -3.22 -5.45
C LYS A 212 13.24 -4.62 -4.86
N GLY A 213 14.20 -5.51 -5.10
CA GLY A 213 14.03 -6.93 -4.82
C GLY A 213 12.88 -7.51 -5.67
N ASN A 214 11.98 -8.26 -5.05
CA ASN A 214 10.76 -8.76 -5.68
C ASN A 214 9.60 -7.73 -5.71
N SER A 215 9.84 -6.52 -5.23
CA SER A 215 8.85 -5.45 -5.24
C SER A 215 8.92 -4.63 -6.52
N ILE A 216 7.77 -4.22 -7.03
CA ILE A 216 7.64 -3.28 -8.13
C ILE A 216 7.18 -1.93 -7.56
N ILE A 217 7.98 -0.89 -7.77
CA ILE A 217 7.65 0.48 -7.38
C ILE A 217 7.08 1.21 -8.58
N THR A 218 5.88 1.72 -8.45
CA THR A 218 5.22 2.62 -9.39
C THR A 218 5.30 4.03 -8.85
N ASN A 219 6.17 4.87 -9.42
CA ASN A 219 6.31 6.27 -9.03
C ASN A 219 5.10 7.06 -9.54
N VAL A 220 4.48 7.83 -8.67
CA VAL A 220 3.28 8.64 -8.96
C VAL A 220 3.63 10.12 -8.98
N ALA A 221 4.21 10.64 -7.88
CA ALA A 221 4.57 12.05 -7.79
C ALA A 221 5.57 12.46 -8.88
N GLY A 222 5.26 13.57 -9.56
CA GLY A 222 6.05 14.08 -10.68
C GLY A 222 5.87 13.29 -11.97
N THR A 223 4.94 12.34 -12.00
CA THR A 223 4.52 11.62 -13.21
C THR A 223 3.09 12.02 -13.57
N VAL A 224 2.64 11.58 -14.71
CA VAL A 224 1.26 11.84 -15.13
C VAL A 224 0.22 11.02 -14.37
N LEU A 225 0.66 9.98 -13.65
CA LEU A 225 -0.22 9.15 -12.82
C LEU A 225 -0.88 9.97 -11.70
N GLU A 226 -0.26 11.05 -11.24
CA GLU A 226 -0.88 11.96 -10.27
C GLU A 226 -2.12 12.71 -10.79
N ARG A 227 -2.34 12.72 -12.12
CA ARG A 227 -3.50 13.36 -12.76
C ARG A 227 -4.69 12.44 -12.96
N LEU A 228 -4.57 11.15 -12.64
CA LEU A 228 -5.66 10.20 -12.71
C LEU A 228 -6.81 10.61 -11.77
N HIS A 229 -8.01 10.24 -12.14
CA HIS A 229 -9.22 10.64 -11.42
C HIS A 229 -9.31 10.02 -10.03
N SER A 230 -8.98 8.74 -9.92
CA SER A 230 -9.06 7.97 -8.68
C SER A 230 -7.82 7.11 -8.43
N THR A 231 -7.64 6.72 -7.17
CA THR A 231 -6.56 5.79 -6.79
C THR A 231 -6.84 4.37 -7.32
N ASN A 232 -8.08 3.97 -7.51
CA ASN A 232 -8.40 2.68 -8.14
C ASN A 232 -7.88 2.63 -9.59
N GLU A 233 -8.04 3.71 -10.37
CA GLU A 233 -7.42 3.79 -11.71
C GLU A 233 -5.90 3.76 -11.66
N LEU A 234 -5.32 4.42 -10.66
CA LEU A 234 -3.89 4.41 -10.45
C LEU A 234 -3.38 3.01 -10.11
N LEU A 235 -4.08 2.26 -9.28
CA LEU A 235 -3.73 0.87 -8.93
C LEU A 235 -3.73 -0.05 -10.16
N LEU A 236 -4.63 0.17 -11.10
CA LEU A 236 -4.62 -0.55 -12.39
C LEU A 236 -3.39 -0.25 -13.26
N GLN A 237 -2.62 0.80 -12.94
CA GLN A 237 -1.33 1.06 -13.60
C GLN A 237 -0.17 0.29 -12.97
N VAL A 238 -0.35 -0.29 -11.77
CA VAL A 238 0.69 -1.08 -11.11
C VAL A 238 0.90 -2.38 -11.90
N PRO A 239 2.12 -2.72 -12.33
CA PRO A 239 2.40 -3.94 -13.09
C PRO A 239 1.96 -5.19 -12.31
N GLY A 240 1.13 -6.03 -12.94
CA GLY A 240 0.59 -7.26 -12.35
C GLY A 240 -0.75 -7.09 -11.64
N VAL A 241 -1.26 -5.89 -11.42
CA VAL A 241 -2.61 -5.65 -10.90
C VAL A 241 -3.61 -5.70 -12.04
N ILE A 242 -4.69 -6.44 -11.86
CA ILE A 242 -5.81 -6.59 -12.81
C ILE A 242 -7.13 -6.27 -12.11
N ALA A 243 -8.10 -5.78 -12.87
CA ALA A 243 -9.46 -5.68 -12.38
C ALA A 243 -10.17 -7.02 -12.53
N SER A 244 -10.76 -7.50 -11.47
CA SER A 244 -11.74 -8.58 -11.53
C SER A 244 -13.05 -8.06 -12.12
N PRO A 245 -13.93 -8.94 -12.59
CA PRO A 245 -15.18 -8.54 -13.22
C PRO A 245 -16.11 -7.73 -12.34
N ASP A 246 -16.13 -8.04 -11.07
CA ASP A 246 -16.88 -7.32 -10.03
C ASP A 246 -16.30 -5.92 -9.71
N GLY A 247 -15.21 -5.53 -10.38
CA GLY A 247 -14.49 -4.28 -10.15
C GLY A 247 -13.44 -4.35 -9.05
N SER A 248 -13.35 -5.44 -8.32
CA SER A 248 -12.29 -5.66 -7.34
C SER A 248 -10.91 -5.77 -8.01
N LEU A 249 -9.86 -5.41 -7.27
CA LEU A 249 -8.49 -5.48 -7.79
C LEU A 249 -7.83 -6.77 -7.30
N SER A 250 -7.18 -7.46 -8.20
CA SER A 250 -6.39 -8.65 -7.89
C SER A 250 -4.98 -8.56 -8.48
N VAL A 251 -4.07 -9.35 -7.93
CA VAL A 251 -2.71 -9.52 -8.49
C VAL A 251 -2.66 -10.87 -9.17
N PHE A 252 -2.28 -10.87 -10.44
CA PHE A 252 -2.30 -12.04 -11.29
C PHE A 252 -1.52 -13.21 -10.67
N GLY A 253 -2.15 -14.38 -10.60
CA GLY A 253 -1.62 -15.61 -10.00
C GLY A 253 -1.49 -15.57 -8.46
N ARG A 254 -1.94 -14.49 -7.80
CA ARG A 254 -1.83 -14.30 -6.33
C ARG A 254 -3.17 -14.02 -5.65
N GLY A 255 -4.19 -13.58 -6.42
CA GLY A 255 -5.50 -13.20 -5.90
C GLY A 255 -5.52 -11.78 -5.33
N THR A 256 -6.45 -11.52 -4.42
CA THR A 256 -6.68 -10.20 -3.83
C THR A 256 -5.50 -9.76 -2.97
N PRO A 257 -4.89 -8.58 -3.24
CA PRO A 257 -3.80 -8.05 -2.44
C PRO A 257 -4.30 -7.45 -1.14
N ILE A 258 -3.43 -7.42 -0.14
CA ILE A 258 -3.62 -6.63 1.05
C ILE A 258 -2.99 -5.26 0.86
N TYR A 259 -3.71 -4.21 1.23
CA TYR A 259 -3.28 -2.84 1.02
C TYR A 259 -2.69 -2.23 2.29
N TYR A 260 -1.69 -1.39 2.10
CA TYR A 260 -1.09 -0.57 3.15
C TYR A 260 -0.99 0.87 2.68
N ILE A 261 -1.40 1.83 3.51
CA ILE A 261 -1.17 3.26 3.31
C ILE A 261 -0.15 3.70 4.36
N ASN A 262 1.04 4.16 3.92
CA ASN A 262 2.14 4.57 4.81
C ASN A 262 2.48 3.54 5.91
N ASN A 263 2.51 2.26 5.55
CA ASN A 263 2.71 1.12 6.45
C ASN A 263 1.53 0.78 7.37
N ARG A 264 0.38 1.45 7.30
CA ARG A 264 -0.86 1.03 7.92
C ARG A 264 -1.61 0.10 6.96
N LYS A 265 -2.05 -1.06 7.44
CA LYS A 265 -2.94 -1.93 6.66
C LYS A 265 -4.30 -1.27 6.51
N VAL A 266 -4.84 -1.32 5.31
CA VAL A 266 -6.19 -0.86 4.96
C VAL A 266 -7.17 -1.99 5.30
N GLN A 267 -8.19 -1.69 6.08
CA GLN A 267 -9.21 -2.65 6.46
C GLN A 267 -10.43 -2.57 5.52
N ASN A 268 -10.82 -1.37 5.16
CA ASN A 268 -11.85 -1.13 4.18
C ASN A 268 -11.23 -0.63 2.88
N ILE A 269 -11.47 -1.35 1.77
CA ILE A 269 -10.95 -1.00 0.45
C ILE A 269 -11.37 0.42 0.02
N GLN A 270 -12.49 0.91 0.51
CA GLN A 270 -12.97 2.27 0.27
C GLN A 270 -11.98 3.34 0.74
N GLU A 271 -11.17 3.09 1.79
CA GLU A 271 -10.10 4.02 2.20
C GLU A 271 -9.12 4.35 1.07
N ILE A 272 -8.93 3.43 0.14
CA ILE A 272 -8.04 3.61 -1.01
C ILE A 272 -8.69 4.54 -2.03
N SER A 273 -9.99 4.41 -2.24
CA SER A 273 -10.74 5.27 -3.17
C SER A 273 -10.77 6.73 -2.71
N HIS A 274 -10.56 6.97 -1.41
CA HIS A 274 -10.51 8.31 -0.82
C HIS A 274 -9.18 9.03 -1.02
N LEU A 275 -8.11 8.29 -1.30
CA LEU A 275 -6.82 8.90 -1.61
C LEU A 275 -6.87 9.58 -2.98
N SER A 276 -6.32 10.77 -3.06
CA SER A 276 -6.07 11.39 -4.37
C SER A 276 -4.75 10.87 -4.94
N PRO A 277 -4.68 10.52 -6.24
CA PRO A 277 -3.41 10.18 -6.89
C PRO A 277 -2.31 11.23 -6.69
N LYS A 278 -2.67 12.53 -6.61
CA LYS A 278 -1.74 13.63 -6.31
C LYS A 278 -1.10 13.54 -4.93
N ASP A 279 -1.73 12.80 -4.03
CA ASP A 279 -1.24 12.62 -2.66
C ASP A 279 -0.25 11.47 -2.56
N ILE A 280 -0.13 10.66 -3.59
CA ILE A 280 0.67 9.45 -3.58
C ILE A 280 2.05 9.75 -4.16
N LEU A 281 3.10 9.42 -3.40
CA LEU A 281 4.48 9.49 -3.88
C LEU A 281 4.80 8.32 -4.81
N TYR A 282 4.51 7.13 -4.35
CA TYR A 282 4.69 5.90 -5.10
C TYR A 282 3.85 4.76 -4.51
N ILE A 283 3.64 3.72 -5.32
CA ILE A 283 3.01 2.47 -4.93
C ILE A 283 4.05 1.37 -5.04
N GLU A 284 4.18 0.54 -4.00
CA GLU A 284 5.05 -0.64 -3.98
C GLU A 284 4.19 -1.90 -3.97
N LEU A 285 4.25 -2.69 -5.03
CA LEU A 285 3.68 -4.03 -5.09
C LEU A 285 4.72 -5.03 -4.60
N VAL A 286 4.48 -5.68 -3.46
CA VAL A 286 5.28 -6.76 -2.90
C VAL A 286 4.63 -8.09 -3.26
N ARG A 287 5.20 -8.81 -4.20
CA ARG A 287 4.61 -10.06 -4.74
C ARG A 287 4.78 -11.25 -3.81
N ASN A 288 5.89 -11.32 -3.09
CA ASN A 288 6.18 -12.33 -2.06
C ASN A 288 6.51 -11.61 -0.76
N PRO A 289 5.50 -11.29 0.07
CA PRO A 289 5.73 -10.60 1.34
C PRO A 289 6.56 -11.48 2.29
N GLY A 290 7.44 -10.86 3.10
CA GLY A 290 8.23 -11.55 4.11
C GLY A 290 7.39 -12.12 5.25
N VAL A 291 8.03 -12.79 6.19
CA VAL A 291 7.37 -13.45 7.34
C VAL A 291 6.80 -12.48 8.37
N GLN A 292 7.15 -11.21 8.28
CA GLN A 292 6.55 -10.14 9.10
C GLN A 292 5.05 -9.96 8.82
N TYR A 293 4.56 -10.40 7.67
CA TYR A 293 3.13 -10.41 7.35
C TYR A 293 2.50 -11.72 7.81
N ASP A 294 1.18 -11.69 8.03
CA ASP A 294 0.42 -12.90 8.34
C ASP A 294 0.61 -13.97 7.25
N ALA A 295 0.52 -15.25 7.64
CA ALA A 295 0.71 -16.36 6.71
C ALA A 295 -0.38 -16.45 5.62
N GLU A 296 -1.53 -15.81 5.79
CA GLU A 296 -2.60 -15.72 4.76
C GLU A 296 -2.31 -14.66 3.69
N VAL A 297 -1.37 -13.74 3.94
CA VAL A 297 -1.05 -12.64 3.02
C VAL A 297 -0.22 -13.13 1.85
N LYS A 298 -0.81 -13.24 0.66
CA LYS A 298 -0.14 -13.72 -0.57
C LYS A 298 0.57 -12.61 -1.33
N THR A 299 0.10 -11.36 -1.22
CA THR A 299 0.68 -10.18 -1.88
C THR A 299 0.27 -8.91 -1.16
N VAL A 300 1.11 -7.89 -1.23
CA VAL A 300 0.90 -6.61 -0.55
C VAL A 300 1.07 -5.45 -1.53
N ILE A 301 0.16 -4.50 -1.48
CA ILE A 301 0.30 -3.19 -2.15
C ILE A 301 0.48 -2.13 -1.07
N LYS A 302 1.64 -1.45 -1.10
CA LYS A 302 1.93 -0.33 -0.20
C LYS A 302 1.78 0.98 -0.95
N ILE A 303 0.91 1.84 -0.49
CA ILE A 303 0.69 3.19 -1.00
C ILE A 303 1.42 4.15 -0.09
N ILE A 304 2.40 4.86 -0.63
CA ILE A 304 3.19 5.83 0.13
C ILE A 304 2.79 7.22 -0.31
N THR A 305 2.29 7.99 0.65
CA THR A 305 1.83 9.37 0.43
C THR A 305 2.91 10.38 0.79
N SER A 306 2.84 11.59 0.24
CA SER A 306 3.75 12.69 0.58
C SER A 306 3.44 13.22 2.00
N THR A 307 4.46 13.76 2.67
CA THR A 307 4.29 14.52 3.92
C THR A 307 3.74 15.91 3.64
N LYS A 308 2.99 16.47 4.60
CA LYS A 308 2.23 17.70 4.42
C LYS A 308 2.75 18.87 5.21
N GLU A 309 2.41 20.03 4.65
CA GLU A 309 2.36 21.31 5.36
C GLU A 309 1.15 21.36 6.31
N GLU A 310 1.16 22.25 7.28
CA GLU A 310 0.05 22.50 8.20
C GLU A 310 -1.18 23.07 7.48
N GLY A 311 -2.37 22.77 7.98
CA GLY A 311 -3.62 23.30 7.46
C GLY A 311 -4.76 22.29 7.47
N TRP A 312 -5.81 22.53 6.67
CA TRP A 312 -6.97 21.67 6.52
C TRP A 312 -7.30 21.35 5.05
N THR A 313 -8.00 20.26 4.82
CA THR A 313 -8.43 19.81 3.49
C THR A 313 -9.90 19.48 3.48
N LEU A 314 -10.52 19.65 2.31
CA LEU A 314 -11.83 19.14 1.98
C LEU A 314 -11.77 18.48 0.61
N GLN A 315 -12.31 17.28 0.50
CA GLN A 315 -12.65 16.67 -0.79
C GLN A 315 -14.11 16.27 -0.76
N VAL A 316 -14.82 16.61 -1.83
CA VAL A 316 -16.20 16.16 -2.09
C VAL A 316 -16.18 15.40 -3.40
N LYS A 317 -16.81 14.23 -3.42
CA LYS A 317 -16.94 13.36 -4.58
C LYS A 317 -18.41 13.02 -4.78
N ALA A 318 -18.85 12.97 -6.04
CA ALA A 318 -20.12 12.43 -6.46
C ALA A 318 -19.87 11.58 -7.73
N ASP A 319 -20.22 10.31 -7.67
CA ASP A 319 -20.14 9.35 -8.77
C ASP A 319 -21.54 8.81 -9.06
N GLU A 320 -22.04 9.06 -10.25
CA GLU A 320 -23.33 8.57 -10.74
C GLU A 320 -23.08 7.53 -11.84
N GLU A 321 -23.61 6.34 -11.66
CA GLU A 321 -23.54 5.26 -12.65
C GLU A 321 -24.95 4.89 -13.11
N VAL A 322 -25.11 4.74 -14.42
CA VAL A 322 -26.35 4.31 -15.03
C VAL A 322 -26.12 3.16 -16.01
N ASN A 323 -26.84 2.08 -15.79
CA ASN A 323 -27.11 1.05 -16.80
C ASN A 323 -28.63 0.99 -17.03
N ASP A 324 -29.33 -0.07 -16.64
CA ASP A 324 -30.78 -0.12 -16.60
C ASP A 324 -31.34 0.66 -15.40
N VAL A 325 -30.56 0.88 -14.36
CA VAL A 325 -30.91 1.58 -13.12
C VAL A 325 -29.79 2.55 -12.73
N LEU A 326 -30.13 3.54 -11.91
CA LEU A 326 -29.18 4.52 -11.40
C LEU A 326 -28.59 4.02 -10.08
N SER A 327 -27.27 4.12 -9.94
CA SER A 327 -26.52 3.95 -8.69
C SER A 327 -25.71 5.20 -8.39
N SER A 328 -25.55 5.54 -7.13
CA SER A 328 -24.79 6.73 -6.70
C SER A 328 -23.82 6.42 -5.58
N ASP A 329 -22.70 7.18 -5.54
CA ASP A 329 -21.66 7.10 -4.50
C ASP A 329 -21.18 8.52 -4.21
N GLU A 330 -21.58 9.06 -3.06
CA GLU A 330 -21.19 10.39 -2.61
C GLU A 330 -20.29 10.30 -1.38
N SER A 331 -19.22 11.10 -1.36
CA SER A 331 -18.35 11.14 -0.19
C SER A 331 -17.78 12.53 0.12
N ILE A 332 -17.51 12.72 1.42
CA ILE A 332 -16.86 13.91 1.97
C ILE A 332 -15.66 13.47 2.80
N ASN A 333 -14.50 14.01 2.47
CA ASN A 333 -13.26 13.81 3.21
C ASN A 333 -12.78 15.13 3.83
N LEU A 334 -12.53 15.12 5.11
CA LEU A 334 -11.97 16.23 5.88
C LEU A 334 -10.59 15.82 6.42
N GLY A 335 -9.65 16.74 6.43
CA GLY A 335 -8.33 16.52 7.03
C GLY A 335 -7.83 17.78 7.71
N LEU A 336 -7.12 17.61 8.83
CA LEU A 336 -6.48 18.66 9.60
C LEU A 336 -5.08 18.21 10.00
N LYS A 337 -4.09 19.09 9.81
CA LYS A 337 -2.76 18.96 10.41
C LYS A 337 -2.37 20.24 11.10
N GLN A 338 -2.03 20.18 12.39
CA GLN A 338 -1.60 21.31 13.18
C GLN A 338 -0.54 20.85 14.19
N GLY A 339 0.71 21.29 14.01
CA GLY A 339 1.82 20.80 14.82
C GLY A 339 1.95 19.28 14.77
N GLY A 340 1.97 18.64 15.94
CA GLY A 340 1.99 17.18 16.05
C GLY A 340 0.64 16.48 15.79
N LEU A 341 -0.47 17.24 15.75
CA LEU A 341 -1.81 16.67 15.57
C LEU A 341 -2.11 16.42 14.09
N ASN A 342 -2.53 15.20 13.76
CA ASN A 342 -3.16 14.87 12.49
C ASN A 342 -4.56 14.29 12.78
N ALA A 343 -5.57 14.81 12.13
CA ALA A 343 -6.93 14.30 12.22
C ALA A 343 -7.55 14.18 10.83
N SER A 344 -8.37 13.16 10.61
CA SER A 344 -9.17 13.03 9.39
C SER A 344 -10.52 12.41 9.70
N ALA A 345 -11.54 12.80 8.93
CA ALA A 345 -12.85 12.21 8.96
C ALA A 345 -13.33 11.96 7.52
N HIS A 346 -14.03 10.87 7.33
CA HIS A 346 -14.63 10.49 6.07
C HIS A 346 -16.06 10.04 6.30
N LEU A 347 -16.95 10.47 5.41
CA LEU A 347 -18.34 10.06 5.33
C LEU A 347 -18.64 9.69 3.88
N GLU A 348 -19.28 8.56 3.66
CA GLU A 348 -19.68 8.08 2.34
C GLU A 348 -21.08 7.49 2.41
N TYR A 349 -21.83 7.68 1.38
CA TYR A 349 -23.10 7.04 1.17
C TYR A 349 -23.11 6.42 -0.22
N ASN A 350 -23.27 5.09 -0.26
CA ASN A 350 -23.39 4.34 -1.51
C ASN A 350 -24.81 3.78 -1.61
N ASP A 351 -25.52 4.12 -2.70
CA ASP A 351 -26.84 3.60 -3.06
C ASP A 351 -26.70 2.82 -4.35
N PHE A 352 -26.45 1.52 -4.21
CA PHE A 352 -26.10 0.64 -5.31
C PHE A 352 -27.31 -0.15 -5.78
N HIS A 353 -27.58 -0.08 -7.06
CA HIS A 353 -28.67 -0.81 -7.72
C HIS A 353 -28.12 -1.64 -8.88
N ARG A 354 -28.60 -2.86 -9.01
CA ARG A 354 -28.22 -3.73 -10.12
C ARG A 354 -29.34 -4.68 -10.52
N HIS A 355 -29.53 -4.88 -11.82
CA HIS A 355 -30.22 -6.02 -12.37
C HIS A 355 -29.19 -7.10 -12.74
N TYR A 356 -29.50 -8.33 -12.45
CA TYR A 356 -28.65 -9.46 -12.84
C TYR A 356 -29.48 -10.64 -13.33
N SER A 357 -28.85 -11.54 -14.06
CA SER A 357 -29.43 -12.80 -14.52
C SER A 357 -28.39 -13.91 -14.35
N GLN A 358 -28.83 -15.02 -13.80
CA GLN A 358 -27.96 -16.16 -13.50
C GLN A 358 -28.62 -17.50 -13.86
N PRO A 359 -28.95 -17.75 -15.14
CA PRO A 359 -29.48 -19.05 -15.55
C PRO A 359 -28.46 -20.16 -15.26
N GLN A 360 -28.96 -21.28 -14.75
CA GLN A 360 -28.16 -22.44 -14.35
C GLN A 360 -28.78 -23.72 -14.84
N ILE A 361 -27.93 -24.70 -15.19
CA ILE A 361 -28.31 -26.08 -15.49
C ILE A 361 -27.45 -27.00 -14.63
N LYS A 362 -28.08 -27.94 -13.94
CA LYS A 362 -27.41 -28.96 -13.14
C LYS A 362 -27.87 -30.32 -13.59
N GLU A 363 -26.95 -31.15 -14.05
CA GLU A 363 -27.25 -32.54 -14.49
C GLU A 363 -26.46 -33.53 -13.62
N PHE A 364 -27.10 -34.57 -13.15
CA PHE A 364 -26.51 -35.59 -12.31
C PHE A 364 -27.25 -36.91 -12.41
N VAL A 365 -26.65 -37.99 -11.94
CA VAL A 365 -27.24 -39.35 -12.01
C VAL A 365 -27.49 -39.89 -10.60
N VAL A 366 -28.67 -40.42 -10.36
CA VAL A 366 -29.09 -41.10 -9.13
C VAL A 366 -29.82 -42.38 -9.50
N ASP A 367 -29.42 -43.50 -8.95
CA ASP A 367 -30.03 -44.82 -9.19
C ASP A 367 -30.15 -45.21 -10.69
N GLY A 368 -29.24 -44.74 -11.52
CA GLY A 368 -29.23 -44.96 -12.97
C GLY A 368 -30.13 -44.00 -13.77
N ASP A 369 -30.90 -43.16 -13.14
CA ASP A 369 -31.70 -42.12 -13.79
C ASP A 369 -30.92 -40.79 -13.88
N THR A 370 -31.01 -40.10 -15.02
CA THR A 370 -30.45 -38.79 -15.20
C THR A 370 -31.44 -37.72 -14.76
N TYR A 371 -31.01 -36.86 -13.84
CA TYR A 371 -31.77 -35.69 -13.41
C TYR A 371 -31.15 -34.43 -13.99
N ARG A 372 -32.02 -33.48 -14.46
CA ARG A 372 -31.63 -32.18 -14.95
C ARG A 372 -32.51 -31.10 -14.30
N TYR A 373 -31.84 -30.12 -13.69
CA TYR A 373 -32.49 -28.98 -13.03
C TYR A 373 -32.10 -27.70 -13.76
N ASP A 374 -33.05 -27.09 -14.41
CA ASP A 374 -32.91 -25.80 -15.11
C ASP A 374 -33.45 -24.69 -14.24
N HIS A 375 -32.65 -23.66 -14.00
CA HIS A 375 -33.00 -22.42 -13.35
C HIS A 375 -32.90 -21.29 -14.37
N THR A 376 -33.99 -20.58 -14.59
CA THR A 376 -34.05 -19.42 -15.49
C THR A 376 -34.53 -18.21 -14.70
N ASP A 377 -33.67 -17.19 -14.59
CA ASP A 377 -34.07 -15.91 -14.02
C ASP A 377 -34.95 -15.14 -14.97
N ASN A 378 -36.10 -14.71 -14.50
CA ASN A 378 -36.96 -13.76 -15.21
C ASN A 378 -36.52 -12.33 -14.87
N HIS A 379 -36.42 -11.99 -13.59
CA HIS A 379 -36.03 -10.69 -13.09
C HIS A 379 -35.39 -10.79 -11.69
N SER A 380 -34.10 -10.63 -11.61
CA SER A 380 -33.40 -10.51 -10.33
C SER A 380 -32.80 -9.11 -10.16
N ARG A 381 -32.98 -8.54 -8.99
CA ARG A 381 -32.55 -7.19 -8.65
C ARG A 381 -31.70 -7.21 -7.38
N GLU A 382 -30.86 -6.23 -7.26
CA GLU A 382 -30.08 -5.99 -6.06
C GLU A 382 -30.11 -4.51 -5.73
N HIS A 383 -30.36 -4.22 -4.47
CA HIS A 383 -30.32 -2.86 -3.94
C HIS A 383 -29.57 -2.88 -2.61
N GLN A 384 -28.49 -2.11 -2.52
CA GLN A 384 -27.70 -1.95 -1.30
C GLN A 384 -27.60 -0.47 -0.93
N LYS A 385 -27.80 -0.17 0.36
CA LYS A 385 -27.56 1.14 0.96
C LYS A 385 -26.47 1.01 2.00
N ILE A 386 -25.35 1.71 1.77
CA ILE A 386 -24.14 1.55 2.58
C ILE A 386 -23.64 2.91 3.05
N PRO A 387 -24.23 3.52 4.11
CA PRO A 387 -23.55 4.59 4.83
C PRO A 387 -22.27 4.07 5.48
N SER A 388 -21.13 4.71 5.18
CA SER A 388 -19.81 4.39 5.73
C SER A 388 -19.19 5.62 6.37
N TYR A 389 -18.41 5.40 7.44
CA TYR A 389 -17.78 6.50 8.16
C TYR A 389 -16.42 6.05 8.72
N SER A 390 -15.45 6.97 8.72
CA SER A 390 -14.21 6.76 9.44
C SER A 390 -13.69 8.05 10.07
N ALA A 391 -12.97 7.90 11.17
CA ALA A 391 -12.28 8.97 11.85
C ALA A 391 -10.92 8.49 12.33
N ASN A 392 -9.88 9.28 12.07
CA ASN A 392 -8.51 8.96 12.46
C ASN A 392 -7.92 10.16 13.19
N VAL A 393 -7.24 9.92 14.28
CA VAL A 393 -6.50 10.93 15.03
C VAL A 393 -5.16 10.33 15.43
N ASP A 394 -4.07 11.00 15.11
CA ASP A 394 -2.74 10.67 15.59
C ASP A 394 -1.99 11.92 16.07
N TYR A 395 -1.10 11.71 17.01
CA TYR A 395 -0.30 12.77 17.61
C TYR A 395 1.19 12.40 17.58
N GLU A 396 1.98 13.23 16.92
CA GLU A 396 3.44 13.16 16.89
C GLU A 396 3.99 13.90 18.12
N PHE A 397 4.33 13.17 19.19
CA PHE A 397 4.92 13.74 20.41
C PHE A 397 6.27 14.39 20.13
N ASN A 398 6.99 13.81 19.18
CA ASN A 398 8.24 14.29 18.61
C ASN A 398 8.54 13.48 17.32
N GLU A 399 9.66 13.76 16.66
CA GLU A 399 10.06 13.07 15.40
C GLU A 399 10.19 11.54 15.53
N ARG A 400 10.27 11.00 16.76
CA ARG A 400 10.54 9.59 17.05
C ARG A 400 9.36 8.85 17.67
N HIS A 401 8.39 9.55 18.20
CA HIS A 401 7.27 8.94 18.93
C HIS A 401 5.94 9.43 18.43
N ILE A 402 5.08 8.52 18.04
CA ILE A 402 3.73 8.81 17.56
C ILE A 402 2.75 7.76 18.10
N ALA A 403 1.59 8.22 18.52
CA ALA A 403 0.46 7.36 18.84
C ALA A 403 -0.80 7.82 18.14
N GLY A 404 -1.75 6.92 17.96
CA GLY A 404 -3.01 7.29 17.34
C GLY A 404 -4.11 6.27 17.55
N ILE A 405 -5.31 6.69 17.19
CA ILE A 405 -6.53 5.88 17.20
C ILE A 405 -7.28 6.09 15.90
N SER A 406 -7.82 5.02 15.34
CA SER A 406 -8.77 5.08 14.23
C SER A 406 -10.06 4.35 14.60
N TYR A 407 -11.15 4.83 14.04
CA TYR A 407 -12.45 4.19 14.06
C TYR A 407 -12.99 4.17 12.64
N ASP A 408 -13.48 3.04 12.18
CA ASP A 408 -14.18 2.89 10.90
C ASP A 408 -15.38 1.95 11.05
N GLY A 409 -16.41 2.19 10.25
CA GLY A 409 -17.59 1.38 10.28
C GLY A 409 -18.54 1.65 9.11
N TYR A 410 -19.46 0.72 8.92
CA TYR A 410 -20.57 0.87 7.97
C TYR A 410 -21.81 0.11 8.44
N HIS A 411 -22.93 0.52 7.91
CA HIS A 411 -24.18 -0.23 7.92
C HIS A 411 -24.52 -0.59 6.48
N ASN A 412 -24.83 -1.85 6.19
CA ASN A 412 -25.26 -2.28 4.85
C ASN A 412 -26.67 -2.87 4.94
N THR A 413 -27.63 -2.23 4.30
CA THR A 413 -28.96 -2.79 4.04
C THR A 413 -28.96 -3.35 2.63
N TRP A 414 -29.04 -4.67 2.49
CA TRP A 414 -29.10 -5.37 1.21
C TRP A 414 -30.48 -6.01 1.02
N ILE A 415 -31.13 -5.69 -0.12
CA ILE A 415 -32.44 -6.21 -0.53
C ILE A 415 -32.28 -6.79 -1.93
N SER A 416 -32.73 -8.02 -2.14
CA SER A 416 -32.63 -8.68 -3.43
C SER A 416 -33.87 -9.52 -3.74
N PRO A 417 -34.95 -8.93 -4.32
CA PRO A 417 -36.05 -9.70 -4.85
C PRO A 417 -35.63 -10.42 -6.14
N GLY A 418 -36.09 -11.65 -6.27
CA GLY A 418 -35.86 -12.52 -7.43
C GLY A 418 -37.13 -13.18 -7.92
N ASP A 419 -37.22 -13.38 -9.23
CA ASP A 419 -38.28 -14.10 -9.93
C ASP A 419 -37.59 -15.09 -10.88
N ALA A 420 -37.84 -16.37 -10.67
CA ALA A 420 -37.21 -17.42 -11.43
C ALA A 420 -38.18 -18.58 -11.75
N LEU A 421 -37.87 -19.30 -12.83
CA LEU A 421 -38.57 -20.51 -13.20
C LEU A 421 -37.60 -21.70 -13.06
N HIS A 422 -37.98 -22.70 -12.26
CA HIS A 422 -37.31 -23.97 -12.16
C HIS A 422 -38.03 -25.04 -12.95
N ILE A 423 -37.29 -25.77 -13.77
CA ILE A 423 -37.81 -26.94 -14.53
C ILE A 423 -36.98 -28.16 -14.12
N TYR A 424 -37.67 -29.17 -13.63
CA TYR A 424 -37.04 -30.41 -13.17
C TYR A 424 -37.42 -31.54 -14.11
N CYS A 425 -36.39 -32.18 -14.67
CA CYS A 425 -36.52 -33.29 -15.62
C CYS A 425 -35.89 -34.55 -15.06
N LYS A 426 -36.45 -35.69 -15.41
CA LYS A 426 -35.91 -37.03 -15.20
C LYS A 426 -35.83 -37.76 -16.54
N ASN A 427 -34.65 -38.22 -16.99
CA ASN A 427 -34.42 -38.85 -18.28
C ASN A 427 -35.02 -38.02 -19.44
N ASP A 428 -34.75 -36.73 -19.46
CA ASP A 428 -35.24 -35.70 -20.40
C ASP A 428 -36.74 -35.47 -20.39
N GLN A 429 -37.52 -36.05 -19.45
CA GLN A 429 -38.93 -35.80 -19.27
C GLN A 429 -39.16 -34.84 -18.11
N GLU A 430 -39.84 -33.70 -18.35
CA GLU A 430 -40.24 -32.77 -17.30
C GLU A 430 -41.19 -33.48 -16.34
N PHE A 431 -40.88 -33.47 -15.04
CA PHE A 431 -41.75 -34.02 -14.00
C PHE A 431 -42.30 -32.94 -13.07
N GLN A 432 -41.66 -31.78 -13.01
CA GLN A 432 -42.10 -30.67 -12.19
C GLN A 432 -41.64 -29.33 -12.79
N ARG A 433 -42.51 -28.33 -12.68
CA ARG A 433 -42.21 -26.95 -13.04
C ARG A 433 -42.66 -26.06 -11.89
N THR A 434 -41.74 -25.27 -11.36
CA THR A 434 -41.98 -24.44 -10.18
C THR A 434 -41.58 -23.01 -10.48
N HIS A 435 -42.50 -22.08 -10.26
CA HIS A 435 -42.24 -20.65 -10.27
C HIS A 435 -41.78 -20.22 -8.87
N ILE A 436 -40.67 -19.53 -8.78
CA ILE A 436 -40.06 -19.12 -7.53
C ILE A 436 -39.98 -17.63 -7.44
N LEU A 437 -40.63 -17.07 -6.39
CA LEU A 437 -40.45 -15.69 -5.97
C LEU A 437 -39.60 -15.69 -4.70
N SER A 438 -38.52 -14.93 -4.69
CA SER A 438 -37.62 -14.82 -3.54
C SER A 438 -37.46 -13.37 -3.11
N ASP A 439 -37.41 -13.15 -1.81
CA ASP A 439 -37.18 -11.84 -1.21
C ASP A 439 -36.09 -11.96 -0.12
N TYR A 440 -34.91 -11.42 -0.43
CA TYR A 440 -33.74 -11.46 0.45
C TYR A 440 -33.57 -10.11 1.10
N HIS A 441 -33.42 -10.12 2.42
CA HIS A 441 -33.03 -8.97 3.22
C HIS A 441 -31.86 -9.32 4.11
N ASN A 442 -30.82 -8.50 4.10
CA ASN A 442 -29.70 -8.63 5.02
C ASN A 442 -29.29 -7.25 5.55
N ASN A 443 -29.26 -7.11 6.86
CA ASN A 443 -28.71 -5.93 7.53
C ASN A 443 -27.38 -6.33 8.18
N MET A 444 -26.33 -5.64 7.78
CA MET A 444 -24.98 -5.85 8.32
C MET A 444 -24.46 -4.60 8.99
N ASP A 445 -23.97 -4.75 10.21
CA ASP A 445 -23.24 -3.71 10.93
C ASP A 445 -21.79 -4.13 11.11
N TYR A 446 -20.89 -3.22 10.81
CA TYR A 446 -19.46 -3.39 11.02
C TYR A 446 -18.89 -2.19 11.75
N ALA A 447 -18.04 -2.44 12.74
CA ALA A 447 -17.27 -1.42 13.43
C ALA A 447 -15.87 -1.95 13.77
N HIS A 448 -14.86 -1.11 13.59
CA HIS A 448 -13.47 -1.43 13.89
C HIS A 448 -12.78 -0.25 14.59
N VAL A 449 -12.00 -0.55 15.60
CA VAL A 449 -11.14 0.38 16.33
C VAL A 449 -9.71 -0.15 16.26
N ASN A 450 -8.78 0.68 15.84
CA ASN A 450 -7.35 0.40 15.93
C ASN A 450 -6.67 1.48 16.78
N THR A 451 -5.79 1.08 17.69
CA THR A 451 -4.87 1.96 18.40
C THR A 451 -3.45 1.52 18.14
N PHE A 452 -2.54 2.49 18.02
CA PHE A 452 -1.14 2.18 17.77
C PHE A 452 -0.19 3.10 18.53
N TYR A 453 1.02 2.60 18.75
CA TYR A 453 2.15 3.38 19.23
C TYR A 453 3.42 2.94 18.49
N ASN A 454 4.05 3.88 17.78
CA ASN A 454 5.33 3.65 17.09
C ASN A 454 6.41 4.49 17.76
N ALA A 455 7.55 3.85 18.06
CA ALA A 455 8.67 4.48 18.73
C ALA A 455 10.00 4.17 18.04
N GLU A 456 10.81 5.19 17.86
CA GLU A 456 12.20 5.09 17.44
C GLU A 456 13.07 5.37 18.67
N TRP A 457 13.44 4.29 19.42
CA TRP A 457 14.17 4.39 20.68
C TRP A 457 15.60 4.86 20.45
N THR A 458 16.21 4.38 19.37
CA THR A 458 17.53 4.78 18.90
C THR A 458 17.49 4.89 17.39
N GLN A 459 18.57 5.34 16.77
CA GLN A 459 18.71 5.32 15.29
C GLN A 459 18.64 3.90 14.70
N GLN A 460 18.85 2.89 15.54
CA GLN A 460 18.91 1.49 15.15
C GLN A 460 17.64 0.71 15.50
N LEU A 461 16.96 1.03 16.63
CA LEU A 461 15.83 0.27 17.15
C LEU A 461 14.52 1.03 17.01
N ARG A 462 13.60 0.43 16.29
CA ARG A 462 12.20 0.86 16.15
C ARG A 462 11.27 -0.21 16.71
N THR A 463 10.18 0.21 17.32
CA THR A 463 9.11 -0.66 17.77
C THR A 463 7.76 -0.15 17.30
N ALA A 464 6.84 -1.07 17.03
CA ALA A 464 5.45 -0.75 16.76
C ALA A 464 4.53 -1.69 17.53
N LEU A 465 3.61 -1.10 18.29
CA LEU A 465 2.50 -1.78 18.97
C LEU A 465 1.21 -1.42 18.27
N ASN A 466 0.37 -2.41 17.98
CA ASN A 466 -0.97 -2.22 17.43
C ASN A 466 -1.95 -3.07 18.21
N LEU A 467 -3.10 -2.51 18.53
CA LEU A 467 -4.22 -3.18 19.19
C LEU A 467 -5.49 -2.91 18.40
N ASP A 468 -6.25 -3.95 18.15
CA ASP A 468 -7.45 -3.90 17.33
C ASP A 468 -8.64 -4.54 18.03
N TYR A 469 -9.80 -3.95 17.81
CA TYR A 469 -11.09 -4.55 18.06
C TYR A 469 -11.96 -4.39 16.83
N ALA A 470 -12.61 -5.47 16.38
CA ALA A 470 -13.64 -5.39 15.35
C ALA A 470 -14.88 -6.17 15.76
N GLY A 471 -16.03 -5.63 15.42
CA GLY A 471 -17.33 -6.25 15.56
C GLY A 471 -18.06 -6.32 14.21
N ASN A 472 -18.66 -7.45 13.92
CA ASN A 472 -19.52 -7.64 12.74
C ASN A 472 -20.80 -8.31 13.18
N SER A 473 -21.96 -7.85 12.71
CA SER A 473 -23.25 -8.51 12.91
C SER A 473 -24.02 -8.56 11.60
N SER A 474 -24.75 -9.65 11.38
CA SER A 474 -25.64 -9.85 10.23
C SER A 474 -26.99 -10.35 10.70
N ASP A 475 -28.05 -9.76 10.18
CA ASP A 475 -29.46 -10.19 10.37
C ASP A 475 -30.05 -10.46 8.99
N TYR A 476 -30.09 -11.74 8.63
CA TYR A 476 -30.49 -12.22 7.32
C TYR A 476 -31.88 -12.84 7.38
N ARG A 477 -32.72 -12.51 6.38
CA ARG A 477 -34.04 -13.07 6.14
C ARG A 477 -34.22 -13.35 4.64
N GLN A 478 -34.73 -14.52 4.31
CA GLN A 478 -35.11 -14.91 2.96
C GLN A 478 -36.49 -15.51 3.00
N LEU A 479 -37.43 -14.95 2.28
CA LEU A 479 -38.74 -15.54 1.99
C LEU A 479 -38.71 -16.11 0.57
N THR A 480 -39.07 -17.36 0.42
CA THR A 480 -39.16 -18.05 -0.89
C THR A 480 -40.53 -18.63 -1.06
N ASP A 481 -41.26 -18.21 -2.08
CA ASP A 481 -42.55 -18.73 -2.48
C ASP A 481 -42.36 -19.62 -3.73
N GLU A 482 -42.60 -20.92 -3.58
CA GLU A 482 -42.46 -21.93 -4.63
C GLU A 482 -43.87 -22.34 -5.08
N THR A 483 -44.25 -22.01 -6.31
CA THR A 483 -45.55 -22.32 -6.89
C THR A 483 -45.44 -23.40 -7.94
N THR A 484 -45.99 -24.57 -7.66
CA THR A 484 -46.06 -25.74 -8.57
C THR A 484 -47.55 -26.02 -8.90
N GLY A 485 -47.95 -25.80 -10.15
CA GLY A 485 -49.33 -25.85 -10.57
C GLY A 485 -50.18 -24.79 -9.86
N THR A 486 -51.06 -25.25 -8.94
CA THR A 486 -51.91 -24.35 -8.12
C THR A 486 -51.50 -24.27 -6.65
N THR A 487 -50.41 -24.97 -6.29
CA THR A 487 -49.93 -25.05 -4.90
C THR A 487 -48.73 -24.14 -4.70
N THR A 488 -48.81 -23.28 -3.70
CA THR A 488 -47.69 -22.45 -3.28
C THR A 488 -47.22 -22.88 -1.90
N ILE A 489 -45.93 -23.11 -1.79
CA ILE A 489 -45.22 -23.38 -0.52
C ILE A 489 -44.33 -22.16 -0.23
N SER A 490 -44.53 -21.55 0.93
CA SER A 490 -43.72 -20.42 1.40
C SER A 490 -42.72 -20.91 2.42
N THR A 491 -41.45 -20.69 2.19
CA THR A 491 -40.36 -21.07 3.10
C THR A 491 -39.63 -19.81 3.59
N LEU A 492 -39.50 -19.67 4.90
CA LEU A 492 -38.86 -18.54 5.53
C LEU A 492 -37.55 -18.97 6.23
N ASN A 493 -36.43 -18.54 5.65
CA ASN A 493 -35.11 -18.67 6.28
C ASN A 493 -34.77 -17.42 7.09
N LYS A 494 -34.26 -17.58 8.29
CA LYS A 494 -33.70 -16.50 9.14
C LYS A 494 -32.38 -16.93 9.71
N SER A 495 -31.38 -16.05 9.65
CA SER A 495 -30.16 -16.25 10.39
C SER A 495 -29.64 -14.95 10.99
N LYS A 496 -29.05 -15.09 12.18
CA LYS A 496 -28.35 -13.98 12.85
C LYS A 496 -26.98 -14.46 13.23
N SER A 497 -25.98 -13.64 12.96
CA SER A 497 -24.62 -13.91 13.38
C SER A 497 -23.97 -12.67 14.00
N ARG A 498 -23.09 -12.87 14.93
CA ARG A 498 -22.27 -11.81 15.54
C ARG A 498 -20.88 -12.32 15.81
N PHE A 499 -19.90 -11.56 15.34
CA PHE A 499 -18.48 -11.86 15.53
C PHE A 499 -17.77 -10.70 16.22
N HIS A 500 -16.80 -11.06 17.06
CA HIS A 500 -15.87 -10.12 17.69
C HIS A 500 -14.44 -10.59 17.48
N VAL A 501 -13.58 -9.68 17.08
CA VAL A 501 -12.15 -9.90 16.88
C VAL A 501 -11.36 -9.00 17.81
N TYR A 502 -10.43 -9.57 18.56
CA TYR A 502 -9.46 -8.88 19.38
C TYR A 502 -8.08 -9.26 18.90
N ALA A 503 -7.24 -8.30 18.60
CA ALA A 503 -5.89 -8.57 18.14
C ALA A 503 -4.87 -7.63 18.75
N GLY A 504 -3.66 -8.14 18.93
CA GLY A 504 -2.51 -7.36 19.38
C GLY A 504 -1.25 -7.82 18.67
N ARG A 505 -0.45 -6.86 18.19
CA ARG A 505 0.80 -7.10 17.50
C ARG A 505 1.90 -6.18 17.99
N LEU A 506 3.04 -6.77 18.33
CA LEU A 506 4.26 -6.05 18.72
C LEU A 506 5.37 -6.44 17.75
N THR A 507 6.02 -5.43 17.15
CA THR A 507 7.11 -5.61 16.19
C THR A 507 8.33 -4.82 16.63
N PHE A 508 9.51 -5.36 16.32
CA PHE A 508 10.80 -4.74 16.53
C PHE A 508 11.58 -4.78 15.21
N ASP A 509 12.12 -3.64 14.79
CA ASP A 509 13.02 -3.52 13.65
C ASP A 509 14.36 -2.98 14.16
N TYR A 510 15.42 -3.74 13.94
CA TYR A 510 16.77 -3.39 14.35
C TYR A 510 17.70 -3.29 13.14
N THR A 511 18.29 -2.13 12.94
CA THR A 511 19.27 -1.87 11.88
C THR A 511 20.67 -2.04 12.45
N LEU A 512 21.33 -3.15 12.13
CA LEU A 512 22.71 -3.41 12.59
C LEU A 512 23.67 -2.39 11.97
N ASP A 513 23.56 -2.23 10.64
CA ASP A 513 24.35 -1.31 9.84
C ASP A 513 23.53 -0.86 8.59
N LYS A 514 24.14 -0.14 7.65
CA LYS A 514 23.48 0.34 6.42
C LYS A 514 23.04 -0.80 5.48
N GLN A 515 23.54 -2.00 5.68
CA GLN A 515 23.35 -3.15 4.79
C GLN A 515 22.53 -4.27 5.43
N THR A 516 22.50 -4.34 6.77
CA THR A 516 21.91 -5.44 7.52
C THR A 516 20.83 -4.97 8.48
N SER A 517 19.67 -5.61 8.43
CA SER A 517 18.56 -5.37 9.36
C SER A 517 17.94 -6.68 9.84
N LEU A 518 17.41 -6.65 11.04
CA LEU A 518 16.72 -7.74 11.69
C LEU A 518 15.34 -7.26 12.13
N SER A 519 14.29 -8.02 11.83
CA SER A 519 12.92 -7.78 12.27
C SER A 519 12.39 -8.98 13.01
N TRP A 520 11.73 -8.79 14.15
CA TRP A 520 11.03 -9.84 14.87
C TRP A 520 9.77 -9.30 15.53
N GLY A 521 8.86 -10.17 15.87
CA GLY A 521 7.63 -9.76 16.51
C GLY A 521 6.77 -10.91 16.97
N ALA A 522 5.74 -10.56 17.71
CA ALA A 522 4.71 -11.47 18.19
C ALA A 522 3.32 -10.90 17.93
N GLU A 523 2.36 -11.79 17.73
CA GLU A 523 0.97 -11.47 17.41
C GLU A 523 0.05 -12.42 18.17
N TYR A 524 -1.05 -11.89 18.69
CA TYR A 524 -2.14 -12.66 19.27
C TYR A 524 -3.47 -12.16 18.72
N ASN A 525 -4.29 -13.10 18.23
CA ASN A 525 -5.63 -12.84 17.75
C ASN A 525 -6.62 -13.77 18.40
N ARG A 526 -7.78 -13.25 18.79
CA ARG A 526 -8.92 -14.01 19.27
C ARG A 526 -10.16 -13.59 18.50
N VAL A 527 -10.81 -14.57 17.88
CA VAL A 527 -12.12 -14.42 17.26
C VAL A 527 -13.14 -15.17 18.08
N THR A 528 -14.31 -14.59 18.30
CA THR A 528 -15.47 -15.26 18.87
C THR A 528 -16.69 -14.96 18.02
N GLY A 529 -17.45 -15.99 17.67
CA GLY A 529 -18.64 -15.88 16.85
C GLY A 529 -19.80 -16.66 17.44
N ASN A 530 -20.99 -16.10 17.39
CA ASN A 530 -22.24 -16.77 17.73
C ASN A 530 -23.21 -16.59 16.55
N GLY A 531 -23.99 -17.62 16.28
CA GLY A 531 -25.04 -17.50 15.27
C GLY A 531 -26.19 -18.43 15.51
N THR A 532 -27.35 -18.00 15.06
CA THR A 532 -28.56 -18.81 15.03
C THR A 532 -29.11 -18.83 13.63
N ALA A 533 -29.62 -19.97 13.19
CA ALA A 533 -30.30 -20.12 11.93
C ALA A 533 -31.55 -20.98 12.09
N ASN A 534 -32.61 -20.58 11.45
CA ASN A 534 -33.89 -21.24 11.50
C ASN A 534 -34.59 -21.15 10.13
N CYS A 535 -35.08 -22.28 9.67
CA CYS A 535 -35.95 -22.39 8.51
C CYS A 535 -37.27 -22.96 8.97
N ASP A 536 -38.38 -22.44 8.49
CA ASP A 536 -39.70 -22.98 8.81
C ASP A 536 -40.04 -24.25 8.02
N ASN A 537 -39.21 -24.59 7.03
CA ASN A 537 -39.27 -25.89 6.38
C ASN A 537 -38.64 -26.99 7.29
N ALA A 538 -39.41 -27.98 7.63
CA ALA A 538 -39.02 -29.05 8.57
C ALA A 538 -37.83 -29.91 8.08
N VAL A 539 -37.51 -29.87 6.80
CA VAL A 539 -36.36 -30.61 6.22
C VAL A 539 -35.02 -29.96 6.56
N VAL A 540 -35.01 -28.64 6.74
CA VAL A 540 -33.77 -27.90 7.07
C VAL A 540 -33.63 -27.80 8.59
N PRO A 541 -32.59 -28.43 9.19
CA PRO A 541 -32.40 -28.38 10.62
C PRO A 541 -32.01 -26.99 11.10
N PRO A 542 -32.52 -26.56 12.25
CA PRO A 542 -32.08 -25.31 12.86
C PRO A 542 -30.64 -25.44 13.39
N SER A 543 -29.95 -24.32 13.51
CA SER A 543 -28.58 -24.24 14.06
C SER A 543 -28.49 -23.17 15.16
N ASP A 544 -27.75 -23.45 16.21
CA ASP A 544 -27.40 -22.49 17.28
C ASP A 544 -25.95 -22.75 17.67
N TYR A 545 -25.05 -22.02 16.99
CA TYR A 545 -23.64 -22.29 17.06
C TYR A 545 -22.86 -21.22 17.81
N HIS A 546 -21.78 -21.67 18.42
CA HIS A 546 -20.69 -20.89 18.96
C HIS A 546 -19.38 -21.34 18.35
N GLN A 547 -18.54 -20.41 17.91
CA GLN A 547 -17.21 -20.70 17.41
C GLN A 547 -16.20 -19.70 17.93
N TRP A 548 -14.98 -20.16 18.12
CA TRP A 548 -13.88 -19.28 18.46
C TRP A 548 -12.56 -19.81 17.88
N GLU A 549 -11.66 -18.86 17.64
CA GLU A 549 -10.29 -19.14 17.18
C GLU A 549 -9.32 -18.29 18.00
N ASN A 550 -8.27 -18.91 18.54
CA ASN A 550 -7.12 -18.22 19.11
C ASN A 550 -5.90 -18.51 18.24
N LYS A 551 -5.25 -17.47 17.75
CA LYS A 551 -4.01 -17.57 17.00
C LYS A 551 -2.89 -16.81 17.73
N THR A 552 -1.80 -17.51 18.02
CA THR A 552 -0.56 -16.93 18.52
C THR A 552 0.52 -17.11 17.47
N ALA A 553 1.25 -16.07 17.14
CA ALA A 553 2.30 -16.14 16.15
C ALA A 553 3.56 -15.39 16.61
N ALA A 554 4.72 -15.88 16.15
CA ALA A 554 6.00 -15.21 16.31
C ALA A 554 6.80 -15.34 15.02
N TYR A 555 7.61 -14.33 14.71
CA TYR A 555 8.45 -14.35 13.51
C TYR A 555 9.82 -13.73 13.76
N LEU A 556 10.76 -14.14 12.91
CA LEU A 556 12.09 -13.57 12.81
C LEU A 556 12.47 -13.45 11.32
N GLU A 557 12.91 -12.28 10.89
CA GLU A 557 13.32 -11.98 9.53
C GLU A 557 14.65 -11.22 9.55
N ALA A 558 15.58 -11.63 8.68
CA ALA A 558 16.88 -10.97 8.51
C ALA A 558 17.06 -10.57 7.05
N LYS A 559 17.57 -9.36 6.82
CA LYS A 559 17.88 -8.84 5.50
C LYS A 559 19.33 -8.35 5.48
N ALA A 560 20.05 -8.73 4.42
CA ALA A 560 21.42 -8.28 4.19
C ALA A 560 21.65 -7.90 2.73
N THR A 561 22.43 -6.83 2.49
CA THR A 561 22.77 -6.34 1.15
C THR A 561 24.29 -6.34 0.99
N PHE A 562 24.78 -7.00 -0.06
CA PHE A 562 26.23 -7.14 -0.37
C PHE A 562 26.45 -6.69 -1.81
N GLY A 563 26.92 -5.45 -1.99
CA GLY A 563 27.04 -4.87 -3.33
C GLY A 563 25.69 -4.86 -4.06
N ASP A 564 25.62 -5.54 -5.19
CA ASP A 564 24.40 -5.64 -6.02
C ASP A 564 23.44 -6.78 -5.60
N TRP A 565 23.81 -7.57 -4.59
CA TRP A 565 23.01 -8.67 -4.06
C TRP A 565 22.26 -8.24 -2.80
N THR A 566 21.01 -8.67 -2.68
CA THR A 566 20.25 -8.58 -1.44
C THR A 566 19.68 -9.95 -1.11
N LEU A 567 19.88 -10.39 0.12
CA LEU A 567 19.32 -11.59 0.71
C LEU A 567 18.29 -11.18 1.75
N ASN A 568 17.13 -11.82 1.73
CA ASN A 568 16.11 -11.70 2.77
C ASN A 568 15.67 -13.11 3.15
N GLY A 569 15.62 -13.42 4.44
CA GLY A 569 15.19 -14.73 4.91
C GLY A 569 14.53 -14.63 6.27
N GLY A 570 13.51 -15.45 6.49
CA GLY A 570 12.77 -15.43 7.74
C GLY A 570 11.94 -16.68 7.95
N ILE A 571 11.43 -16.80 9.17
CA ILE A 571 10.57 -17.88 9.61
C ILE A 571 9.46 -17.32 10.49
N ARG A 572 8.25 -17.82 10.29
CA ARG A 572 7.08 -17.52 11.11
C ARG A 572 6.52 -18.81 11.66
N TYR A 573 6.27 -18.84 12.95
CA TYR A 573 5.57 -19.91 13.66
C TYR A 573 4.16 -19.43 14.00
N GLU A 574 3.15 -20.26 13.78
CA GLU A 574 1.78 -20.02 14.20
C GLU A 574 1.22 -21.21 14.97
N ASP A 575 0.61 -20.95 16.12
CA ASP A 575 -0.16 -21.86 16.93
C ASP A 575 -1.62 -21.41 16.90
N VAL A 576 -2.51 -22.25 16.37
CA VAL A 576 -3.92 -21.92 16.15
C VAL A 576 -4.80 -22.97 16.80
N VAL A 577 -5.63 -22.55 17.72
CA VAL A 577 -6.65 -23.39 18.37
C VAL A 577 -8.02 -22.85 18.00
N CYS A 578 -8.86 -23.68 17.43
CA CYS A 578 -10.23 -23.31 17.08
C CYS A 578 -11.24 -24.36 17.52
N ASP A 579 -12.44 -23.90 17.77
CA ASP A 579 -13.57 -24.71 18.23
C ASP A 579 -14.83 -24.24 17.54
N TYR A 580 -15.60 -25.19 17.08
CA TYR A 580 -16.97 -25.02 16.59
C TYR A 580 -17.88 -25.93 17.40
N SER A 581 -18.95 -25.40 17.93
CA SER A 581 -19.97 -26.13 18.67
C SER A 581 -21.36 -25.67 18.28
N ASP A 582 -22.24 -26.60 17.94
CA ASP A 582 -23.65 -26.34 17.67
C ASP A 582 -24.50 -27.07 18.70
N ARG A 583 -25.28 -26.29 19.45
CA ARG A 583 -26.13 -26.83 20.52
C ARG A 583 -27.24 -27.75 20.00
N LEU A 584 -27.70 -27.52 18.77
CA LEU A 584 -28.79 -28.27 18.13
C LEU A 584 -28.26 -29.43 17.26
N ALA A 585 -26.97 -29.42 16.93
CA ALA A 585 -26.29 -30.46 16.15
C ALA A 585 -24.93 -30.83 16.80
N PRO A 586 -24.91 -31.51 17.98
CA PRO A 586 -23.66 -31.81 18.69
C PRO A 586 -22.66 -32.65 17.91
N ASP A 587 -23.13 -33.44 16.96
CA ASP A 587 -22.27 -34.28 16.11
C ASP A 587 -21.42 -33.44 15.13
N ALA A 588 -21.77 -32.17 14.90
CA ALA A 588 -21.00 -31.21 14.12
C ALA A 588 -19.91 -30.50 14.95
N ASN A 589 -19.82 -30.78 16.26
CA ASN A 589 -18.83 -30.14 17.14
C ASN A 589 -17.41 -30.58 16.78
N ILE A 590 -16.53 -29.62 16.62
CA ILE A 590 -15.14 -29.84 16.20
C ILE A 590 -14.19 -28.99 17.02
N HIS A 591 -13.17 -29.64 17.58
CA HIS A 591 -12.04 -28.98 18.22
C HIS A 591 -10.76 -29.29 17.47
N ARG A 592 -9.94 -28.25 17.19
CA ARG A 592 -8.71 -28.38 16.40
C ARG A 592 -7.57 -27.57 16.97
N HIS A 593 -6.37 -28.12 16.84
CA HIS A 593 -5.13 -27.46 17.19
C HIS A 593 -4.12 -27.63 16.07
N TYR A 594 -3.71 -26.50 15.44
CA TYR A 594 -2.76 -26.46 14.34
C TYR A 594 -1.47 -25.78 14.77
N ARG A 595 -0.36 -26.32 14.31
CA ARG A 595 0.97 -25.74 14.47
C ARG A 595 1.65 -25.69 13.13
N TYR A 596 1.99 -24.49 12.68
CA TYR A 596 2.55 -24.25 11.36
C TYR A 596 3.87 -23.50 11.44
N LEU A 597 4.74 -23.82 10.48
CA LEU A 597 6.00 -23.13 10.26
C LEU A 597 6.01 -22.61 8.82
N PHE A 598 6.15 -21.31 8.64
CA PHE A 598 6.12 -20.64 7.35
C PHE A 598 7.47 -19.99 7.05
N PRO A 599 8.39 -20.69 6.36
CA PRO A 599 9.64 -20.10 5.90
C PRO A 599 9.41 -19.17 4.71
N SER A 600 10.28 -18.14 4.58
CA SER A 600 10.37 -17.26 3.43
C SER A 600 11.82 -16.94 3.13
N MET A 601 12.19 -16.95 1.86
CA MET A 601 13.54 -16.60 1.40
C MET A 601 13.45 -15.85 0.08
N GLU A 602 14.31 -14.84 -0.07
CA GLU A 602 14.47 -14.08 -1.31
C GLU A 602 15.94 -13.79 -1.57
N ILE A 603 16.37 -13.97 -2.78
CA ILE A 603 17.66 -13.55 -3.30
C ILE A 603 17.41 -12.61 -4.47
N SER A 604 17.89 -11.38 -4.40
CA SER A 604 17.79 -10.43 -5.51
C SER A 604 19.14 -9.90 -5.94
N HIS A 605 19.28 -9.63 -7.25
CA HIS A 605 20.51 -9.17 -7.87
C HIS A 605 20.25 -8.09 -8.91
N LYS A 606 21.04 -7.02 -8.87
CA LYS A 606 21.04 -5.95 -9.86
C LYS A 606 22.27 -6.04 -10.75
N TYR A 607 22.09 -6.05 -12.07
CA TYR A 607 23.20 -6.13 -13.02
C TYR A 607 22.89 -5.36 -14.31
N LYS A 608 23.68 -4.36 -14.65
CA LYS A 608 23.56 -3.58 -15.89
C LYS A 608 22.14 -3.11 -16.22
N GLY A 609 21.39 -2.66 -15.19
CA GLY A 609 20.01 -2.19 -15.33
C GLY A 609 18.95 -3.29 -15.26
N TRP A 610 19.33 -4.58 -15.26
CA TRP A 610 18.46 -5.69 -14.91
C TRP A 610 18.29 -5.80 -13.39
N SER A 611 17.09 -6.08 -12.94
CA SER A 611 16.81 -6.46 -11.56
C SER A 611 16.15 -7.84 -11.59
N ASN A 612 16.78 -8.81 -10.95
CA ASN A 612 16.30 -10.19 -10.86
C ASN A 612 16.04 -10.55 -9.41
N ALA A 613 15.01 -11.31 -9.14
CA ALA A 613 14.76 -11.88 -7.81
C ALA A 613 14.24 -13.31 -7.95
N LEU A 614 14.75 -14.18 -7.09
CA LEU A 614 14.25 -15.53 -6.87
C LEU A 614 13.75 -15.59 -5.44
N SER A 615 12.51 -16.03 -5.25
CA SER A 615 11.90 -16.12 -3.92
C SER A 615 11.18 -17.45 -3.73
N PHE A 616 11.16 -17.89 -2.49
CA PHE A 616 10.37 -19.02 -2.00
C PHE A 616 9.62 -18.56 -0.74
N THR A 617 8.33 -18.89 -0.64
CA THR A 617 7.55 -18.61 0.57
C THR A 617 6.50 -19.68 0.80
N SER A 618 6.28 -20.03 2.05
CA SER A 618 5.15 -20.84 2.48
C SER A 618 4.05 -19.93 3.04
N ARG A 619 2.79 -20.25 2.71
CA ARG A 619 1.59 -19.49 3.07
C ARG A 619 0.45 -20.42 3.44
N THR A 620 -0.63 -19.85 3.95
CA THR A 620 -1.87 -20.59 4.20
C THR A 620 -3.08 -19.86 3.64
N SER A 621 -4.16 -20.57 3.43
CA SER A 621 -5.50 -20.04 3.15
C SER A 621 -6.49 -20.78 4.04
N ARG A 622 -7.05 -20.08 5.02
CA ARG A 622 -8.00 -20.66 5.96
C ARG A 622 -9.41 -20.52 5.43
N PRO A 623 -10.30 -21.48 5.74
CA PRO A 623 -11.73 -21.32 5.41
C PRO A 623 -12.31 -20.12 6.17
N SER A 624 -13.30 -19.46 5.57
CA SER A 624 -14.06 -18.42 6.27
C SER A 624 -14.90 -19.03 7.40
N PHE A 625 -15.27 -18.23 8.38
CA PHE A 625 -16.13 -18.69 9.49
C PHE A 625 -17.51 -19.14 9.00
N ARG A 626 -18.01 -18.56 7.90
CA ARG A 626 -19.25 -19.00 7.23
C ARG A 626 -19.07 -20.39 6.60
N GLN A 627 -17.94 -20.66 5.93
CA GLN A 627 -17.66 -22.00 5.37
C GLN A 627 -17.53 -23.08 6.46
N LEU A 628 -17.09 -22.68 7.66
CA LEU A 628 -16.95 -23.59 8.82
C LEU A 628 -18.27 -23.80 9.59
N SER A 629 -19.35 -23.11 9.24
CA SER A 629 -20.64 -23.30 9.93
C SER A 629 -21.36 -24.57 9.42
N ASN A 630 -22.17 -25.18 10.28
CA ASN A 630 -23.07 -26.30 9.91
C ASN A 630 -24.45 -25.82 9.42
N TYR A 631 -24.57 -24.53 9.14
CA TYR A 631 -25.83 -23.94 8.74
C TYR A 631 -26.19 -24.33 7.29
N THR A 632 -27.45 -24.72 7.09
CA THR A 632 -28.02 -25.07 5.79
C THR A 632 -28.93 -23.96 5.30
N TYR A 633 -28.65 -23.43 4.11
CA TYR A 633 -29.51 -22.51 3.38
C TYR A 633 -30.40 -23.27 2.44
N TYR A 634 -31.72 -23.03 2.54
CA TYR A 634 -32.69 -23.54 1.60
C TYR A 634 -32.72 -22.67 0.34
N ASN A 635 -32.37 -23.22 -0.80
CA ASN A 635 -32.45 -22.51 -2.08
C ASN A 635 -33.72 -22.89 -2.86
N SER A 636 -34.10 -24.16 -2.83
CA SER A 636 -35.34 -24.71 -3.41
C SER A 636 -35.62 -26.10 -2.87
N GLU A 637 -36.73 -26.70 -3.24
CA GLU A 637 -37.12 -28.07 -2.85
C GLU A 637 -36.00 -29.11 -3.13
N PHE A 638 -35.25 -28.93 -4.19
CA PHE A 638 -34.18 -29.86 -4.61
C PHE A 638 -32.75 -29.33 -4.53
N ALA A 639 -32.54 -28.16 -3.88
CA ALA A 639 -31.22 -27.55 -3.82
C ALA A 639 -30.97 -26.85 -2.48
N TYR A 640 -29.93 -27.28 -1.78
CA TYR A 640 -29.47 -26.72 -0.51
C TYR A 640 -28.02 -26.25 -0.63
N GLN A 641 -27.65 -25.34 0.27
CA GLN A 641 -26.25 -24.93 0.45
C GLN A 641 -25.91 -25.01 1.92
N HIS A 642 -24.80 -25.61 2.28
CA HIS A 642 -24.30 -25.59 3.65
C HIS A 642 -22.79 -25.42 3.71
N GLY A 643 -22.32 -24.94 4.85
CA GLY A 643 -20.89 -24.93 5.13
C GLY A 643 -20.39 -26.33 5.51
N ASN A 644 -19.12 -26.41 5.81
CA ASN A 644 -18.45 -27.67 6.19
C ASN A 644 -17.51 -27.43 7.38
N PRO A 645 -17.95 -27.73 8.61
CA PRO A 645 -17.08 -27.57 9.79
C PRO A 645 -15.81 -28.41 9.73
N SER A 646 -15.75 -29.45 8.87
CA SER A 646 -14.59 -30.33 8.72
C SER A 646 -13.47 -29.75 7.86
N LEU A 647 -13.65 -28.61 7.21
CA LEU A 647 -12.62 -27.99 6.37
C LEU A 647 -11.33 -27.71 7.14
N GLN A 648 -10.23 -27.99 6.50
CA GLN A 648 -8.87 -27.72 6.96
C GLN A 648 -8.21 -26.64 6.12
N PRO A 649 -7.27 -25.85 6.67
CA PRO A 649 -6.56 -24.84 5.91
C PRO A 649 -5.76 -25.42 4.74
N THR A 650 -5.75 -24.73 3.61
CA THR A 650 -4.85 -25.00 2.48
C THR A 650 -3.46 -24.45 2.79
N THR A 651 -2.41 -25.24 2.64
CA THR A 651 -1.02 -24.77 2.68
C THR A 651 -0.51 -24.52 1.26
N LEU A 652 0.18 -23.39 1.09
CA LEU A 652 0.70 -22.94 -0.20
C LEU A 652 2.22 -22.89 -0.14
N TYR A 653 2.92 -23.47 -1.11
CA TYR A 653 4.36 -23.34 -1.33
C TYR A 653 4.58 -22.66 -2.66
N ILE A 654 5.22 -21.50 -2.63
CA ILE A 654 5.30 -20.60 -3.77
C ILE A 654 6.75 -20.31 -4.10
N ALA A 655 7.20 -20.70 -5.29
CA ALA A 655 8.48 -20.33 -5.87
C ALA A 655 8.26 -19.35 -7.02
N GLU A 656 8.96 -18.22 -7.02
CA GLU A 656 8.83 -17.21 -8.08
C GLU A 656 10.19 -16.68 -8.49
N TRP A 657 10.40 -16.60 -9.80
CA TRP A 657 11.43 -15.79 -10.41
C TRP A 657 10.81 -14.55 -11.03
N SER A 658 11.37 -13.39 -10.74
CA SER A 658 10.94 -12.12 -11.33
C SER A 658 12.13 -11.37 -11.91
N THR A 659 11.91 -10.66 -13.01
CA THR A 659 12.92 -9.85 -13.67
C THR A 659 12.32 -8.57 -14.20
N ALA A 660 13.12 -7.49 -14.17
CA ALA A 660 12.74 -6.22 -14.77
C ALA A 660 13.91 -5.55 -15.45
N TYR A 661 13.63 -4.94 -16.59
CA TYR A 661 14.56 -4.14 -17.35
C TYR A 661 13.85 -2.99 -18.07
N LYS A 662 14.21 -1.74 -17.74
CA LYS A 662 13.58 -0.54 -18.32
C LYS A 662 12.06 -0.57 -18.21
N PHE A 663 11.37 -0.80 -19.34
CA PHE A 663 9.92 -0.81 -19.48
C PHE A 663 9.31 -2.22 -19.48
N ILE A 664 10.13 -3.26 -19.26
CA ILE A 664 9.72 -4.67 -19.24
C ILE A 664 9.75 -5.19 -17.83
N ASN A 665 8.67 -5.80 -17.36
CA ASN A 665 8.61 -6.59 -16.14
C ASN A 665 8.06 -7.97 -16.49
N ALA A 666 8.72 -9.02 -16.00
CA ALA A 666 8.27 -10.39 -16.21
C ALA A 666 8.40 -11.21 -14.92
N SER A 667 7.54 -12.20 -14.75
CA SER A 667 7.63 -13.15 -13.66
C SER A 667 7.13 -14.53 -14.09
N LEU A 668 7.73 -15.57 -13.49
CA LEU A 668 7.34 -16.96 -13.57
C LEU A 668 7.17 -17.48 -12.15
N SER A 669 6.00 -18.04 -11.84
CA SER A 669 5.66 -18.52 -10.51
C SER A 669 5.10 -19.95 -10.58
N PHE A 670 5.58 -20.80 -9.69
CA PHE A 670 5.02 -22.12 -9.42
C PHE A 670 4.45 -22.13 -8.00
N THR A 671 3.18 -22.54 -7.86
CA THR A 671 2.49 -22.65 -6.58
C THR A 671 1.98 -24.07 -6.40
N TYR A 672 2.47 -24.77 -5.39
CA TYR A 672 1.90 -26.04 -4.94
C TYR A 672 0.91 -25.74 -3.80
N LYS A 673 -0.31 -26.25 -3.93
CA LYS A 673 -1.41 -26.09 -2.97
C LYS A 673 -1.65 -27.47 -2.36
N ASP A 674 -1.38 -27.60 -1.08
CA ASP A 674 -1.66 -28.80 -0.30
C ASP A 674 -3.00 -28.62 0.41
N ASN A 675 -3.85 -29.65 0.37
CA ASN A 675 -5.17 -29.65 0.99
C ASN A 675 -6.08 -28.51 0.47
N LEU A 676 -6.24 -28.43 -0.86
CA LEU A 676 -6.98 -27.36 -1.54
C LEU A 676 -8.46 -27.31 -1.10
N ILE A 677 -8.92 -26.16 -0.61
CA ILE A 677 -10.35 -25.87 -0.42
C ILE A 677 -10.93 -25.41 -1.75
N ALA A 678 -11.94 -26.12 -2.25
CA ALA A 678 -12.65 -25.75 -3.47
C ALA A 678 -14.17 -26.02 -3.34
N PRO A 679 -15.02 -25.37 -4.18
CA PRO A 679 -16.45 -25.67 -4.27
C PRO A 679 -16.70 -27.14 -4.53
N ASP A 680 -17.75 -27.66 -3.97
CA ASP A 680 -18.15 -29.06 -4.11
C ASP A 680 -19.68 -29.16 -4.32
N TRP A 681 -20.09 -30.11 -5.18
CA TRP A 681 -21.47 -30.42 -5.46
C TRP A 681 -21.69 -31.92 -5.33
N TYR A 682 -22.67 -32.33 -4.57
CA TYR A 682 -23.01 -33.71 -4.36
C TYR A 682 -24.51 -33.86 -4.05
N THR A 683 -25.03 -35.07 -4.13
CA THR A 683 -26.38 -35.40 -3.64
C THR A 683 -26.35 -35.65 -2.15
N GLU A 684 -27.42 -35.27 -1.41
CA GLU A 684 -27.52 -35.39 0.04
C GLU A 684 -27.18 -36.80 0.54
N ASP A 685 -27.65 -37.80 -0.20
CA ASP A 685 -27.29 -39.20 -0.07
C ASP A 685 -27.29 -39.90 -1.47
N GLU A 686 -26.94 -41.20 -1.52
CA GLU A 686 -26.79 -41.96 -2.78
C GLU A 686 -28.12 -42.07 -3.56
N HIS A 687 -29.26 -41.96 -2.90
CA HIS A 687 -30.62 -42.08 -3.46
C HIS A 687 -31.36 -40.75 -3.49
N SER A 688 -30.77 -39.72 -2.96
CA SER A 688 -31.42 -38.40 -2.87
C SER A 688 -31.33 -37.62 -4.21
N ARG A 689 -32.43 -36.96 -4.53
CA ARG A 689 -32.48 -35.99 -5.64
C ARG A 689 -32.13 -34.57 -5.23
N ILE A 690 -31.80 -34.36 -3.95
CA ILE A 690 -31.42 -33.07 -3.41
C ILE A 690 -29.95 -32.83 -3.69
N LEU A 691 -29.66 -31.75 -4.41
CA LEU A 691 -28.30 -31.28 -4.64
C LEU A 691 -27.84 -30.35 -3.51
N VAL A 692 -26.66 -30.64 -3.01
CA VAL A 692 -26.00 -29.84 -1.99
C VAL A 692 -24.78 -29.16 -2.58
N SER A 693 -24.74 -27.84 -2.46
CA SER A 693 -23.53 -27.06 -2.72
C SER A 693 -22.80 -26.77 -1.41
N SER A 694 -21.51 -27.01 -1.38
CA SER A 694 -20.66 -26.86 -0.21
C SER A 694 -19.21 -26.59 -0.61
N PHE A 695 -18.29 -26.80 0.32
CA PHE A 695 -16.85 -26.77 0.10
C PHE A 695 -16.22 -28.06 0.63
N SER A 696 -15.19 -28.54 -0.05
CA SER A 696 -14.43 -29.72 0.37
C SER A 696 -12.92 -29.47 0.26
N ASN A 697 -12.14 -30.24 1.02
CA ASN A 697 -10.71 -30.32 0.84
C ASN A 697 -10.36 -31.37 -0.22
N PHE A 698 -9.56 -30.97 -1.18
CA PHE A 698 -8.97 -31.85 -2.19
C PHE A 698 -7.47 -31.99 -1.91
N ASN A 699 -6.88 -33.15 -2.19
CA ASN A 699 -5.53 -33.48 -1.76
C ASN A 699 -4.50 -32.40 -2.15
N HIS A 700 -4.39 -32.08 -3.44
CA HIS A 700 -3.44 -31.08 -3.91
C HIS A 700 -3.81 -30.52 -5.30
N ALA A 701 -3.24 -29.37 -5.60
CA ALA A 701 -3.22 -28.81 -6.94
C ALA A 701 -1.92 -27.98 -7.14
N SER A 702 -1.49 -27.87 -8.39
CA SER A 702 -0.33 -27.04 -8.73
C SER A 702 -0.71 -26.00 -9.76
N LEU A 703 -0.18 -24.79 -9.63
CA LEU A 703 -0.43 -23.67 -10.54
C LEU A 703 0.90 -23.14 -11.08
N LEU A 704 1.07 -23.20 -12.39
CA LEU A 704 2.14 -22.51 -13.10
C LEU A 704 1.59 -21.22 -13.70
N SER A 705 2.20 -20.09 -13.40
CA SER A 705 1.77 -18.80 -13.94
C SER A 705 2.93 -17.96 -14.41
N THR A 706 2.75 -17.26 -15.53
CA THR A 706 3.70 -16.28 -16.06
C THR A 706 2.99 -14.98 -16.37
N ASN A 707 3.68 -13.88 -16.17
CA ASN A 707 3.17 -12.54 -16.48
C ASN A 707 4.27 -11.70 -17.10
N VAL A 708 3.94 -10.97 -18.17
CA VAL A 708 4.81 -10.01 -18.83
C VAL A 708 4.06 -8.70 -18.96
N SER A 709 4.66 -7.62 -18.46
CA SER A 709 4.11 -6.26 -18.56
C SER A 709 5.08 -5.38 -19.33
N LEU A 710 4.58 -4.72 -20.36
CA LEU A 710 5.29 -3.76 -21.18
C LEU A 710 4.62 -2.40 -20.98
N GLN A 711 5.36 -1.42 -20.45
CA GLN A 711 4.81 -0.10 -20.16
C GLN A 711 5.82 0.96 -20.53
N HIS A 712 5.42 1.93 -21.36
CA HIS A 712 6.29 3.02 -21.76
C HIS A 712 5.59 4.37 -21.65
N ASN A 713 6.36 5.44 -21.50
CA ASN A 713 5.85 6.80 -21.46
C ASN A 713 6.37 7.57 -22.68
N PHE A 714 5.50 7.76 -23.67
CA PHE A 714 5.73 8.72 -24.74
C PHE A 714 4.99 9.99 -24.37
N ARG A 715 5.63 11.06 -24.19
CA ARG A 715 5.16 12.43 -23.86
C ARG A 715 3.63 12.65 -23.71
N TRP A 716 2.84 12.31 -24.73
CA TRP A 716 1.37 12.47 -24.75
C TRP A 716 0.60 11.12 -24.77
N TRP A 717 1.28 10.01 -25.00
CA TRP A 717 0.72 8.67 -25.10
C TRP A 717 1.46 7.68 -24.22
N ARG A 718 0.71 6.88 -23.48
CA ARG A 718 1.23 5.92 -22.50
C ARG A 718 0.59 4.57 -22.73
N PRO A 719 1.20 3.75 -23.55
CA PRO A 719 0.79 2.37 -23.72
C PRO A 719 1.21 1.52 -22.53
N SER A 720 0.29 0.65 -22.11
CA SER A 720 0.54 -0.46 -21.21
C SER A 720 -0.09 -1.71 -21.80
N ILE A 721 0.71 -2.75 -21.98
CA ILE A 721 0.27 -4.06 -22.46
C ILE A 721 0.72 -5.08 -21.42
N ARG A 722 -0.20 -5.93 -20.98
CA ARG A 722 0.07 -7.04 -20.08
C ARG A 722 -0.43 -8.33 -20.72
N ILE A 723 0.42 -9.33 -20.67
CA ILE A 723 0.14 -10.68 -21.13
C ILE A 723 0.41 -11.60 -19.95
N ALA A 724 -0.55 -12.46 -19.66
CA ALA A 724 -0.36 -13.44 -18.61
C ALA A 724 -0.95 -14.78 -19.02
N VAL A 725 -0.33 -15.86 -18.58
CA VAL A 725 -0.74 -17.23 -18.84
C VAL A 725 -0.69 -17.99 -17.52
N GLN A 726 -1.71 -18.77 -17.25
CA GLN A 726 -1.68 -19.71 -16.13
C GLN A 726 -2.23 -21.07 -16.53
N HIS A 727 -1.67 -22.09 -15.90
CA HIS A 727 -2.12 -23.46 -16.06
C HIS A 727 -2.22 -24.11 -14.69
N LEU A 728 -3.42 -24.56 -14.36
CA LEU A 728 -3.69 -25.32 -13.15
C LEU A 728 -3.59 -26.81 -13.47
N PHE A 729 -2.83 -27.55 -12.68
CA PHE A 729 -2.78 -28.99 -12.64
C PHE A 729 -3.59 -29.42 -11.43
N PHE A 730 -4.79 -29.93 -11.66
CA PHE A 730 -5.68 -30.35 -10.59
C PHE A 730 -6.38 -31.63 -11.00
N ASP A 731 -5.98 -32.71 -10.35
CA ASP A 731 -6.50 -34.05 -10.56
C ASP A 731 -7.03 -34.59 -9.24
N TYR A 732 -8.18 -35.28 -9.27
CA TYR A 732 -8.72 -35.98 -8.13
C TYR A 732 -9.51 -37.22 -8.61
N GLU A 733 -9.73 -38.15 -7.69
CA GLU A 733 -10.51 -39.39 -7.94
C GLU A 733 -11.82 -39.31 -7.13
N TYR A 734 -12.91 -39.70 -7.78
CA TYR A 734 -14.22 -39.82 -7.14
C TYR A 734 -14.93 -41.06 -7.69
N MET A 735 -15.39 -41.95 -6.81
CA MET A 735 -16.02 -43.24 -7.16
C MET A 735 -15.17 -44.09 -8.15
N ASN A 736 -13.85 -44.11 -7.95
CA ASN A 736 -12.85 -44.78 -8.81
C ASN A 736 -12.77 -44.21 -10.25
N GLU A 737 -13.33 -43.02 -10.49
CA GLU A 737 -13.21 -42.30 -11.75
C GLU A 737 -12.25 -41.11 -11.60
N PRO A 738 -11.27 -40.96 -12.49
CA PRO A 738 -10.34 -39.83 -12.46
C PRO A 738 -10.97 -38.60 -13.07
N TYR A 739 -10.81 -37.47 -12.41
CA TYR A 739 -11.19 -36.13 -12.88
C TYR A 739 -9.94 -35.28 -13.02
N SER A 740 -9.77 -34.64 -14.17
CA SER A 740 -8.63 -33.77 -14.46
C SER A 740 -9.09 -32.43 -14.93
N TYR A 741 -8.53 -31.37 -14.32
CA TYR A 741 -8.77 -29.99 -14.65
C TYR A 741 -7.44 -29.30 -15.00
N GLY A 742 -7.25 -28.91 -16.24
CA GLY A 742 -5.97 -28.40 -16.73
C GLY A 742 -6.11 -27.51 -17.94
N LYS A 743 -7.21 -26.78 -18.09
CA LYS A 743 -7.35 -25.83 -19.21
C LYS A 743 -6.53 -24.57 -18.92
N THR A 744 -5.60 -24.28 -19.84
CA THR A 744 -4.76 -23.08 -19.77
C THR A 744 -5.58 -21.82 -19.95
N GLU A 745 -5.31 -20.83 -19.14
CA GLU A 745 -5.94 -19.53 -19.16
C GLU A 745 -4.95 -18.46 -19.65
N PHE A 746 -5.37 -17.66 -20.62
CA PHE A 746 -4.60 -16.56 -21.18
C PHE A 746 -5.30 -15.24 -20.89
N TYR A 747 -4.54 -14.22 -20.50
CA TYR A 747 -5.00 -12.87 -20.24
C TYR A 747 -4.27 -11.89 -21.14
N LEU A 748 -5.02 -10.93 -21.70
CA LEU A 748 -4.49 -9.77 -22.37
C LEU A 748 -5.16 -8.52 -21.79
N VAL A 749 -4.34 -7.59 -21.31
CA VAL A 749 -4.80 -6.26 -20.89
C VAL A 749 -4.05 -5.22 -21.72
N VAL A 750 -4.79 -4.39 -22.43
CA VAL A 750 -4.28 -3.24 -23.19
C VAL A 750 -4.87 -1.98 -22.58
N ASN A 751 -4.01 -1.11 -22.07
CA ASN A 751 -4.43 0.13 -21.43
C ASN A 751 -3.69 1.30 -22.06
N GLN A 752 -4.43 2.26 -22.62
CA GLN A 752 -3.89 3.37 -23.41
C GLN A 752 -4.36 4.68 -22.78
N TYR A 753 -3.42 5.48 -22.27
CA TYR A 753 -3.71 6.85 -21.83
C TYR A 753 -3.18 7.86 -22.82
N PHE A 754 -4.00 8.89 -23.07
CA PHE A 754 -3.69 9.99 -23.96
C PHE A 754 -3.79 11.31 -23.20
N ASP A 755 -2.66 11.97 -23.00
CA ASP A 755 -2.57 13.28 -22.37
C ASP A 755 -2.80 14.35 -23.45
N LEU A 756 -4.00 14.91 -23.45
CA LEU A 756 -4.44 15.85 -24.46
C LEU A 756 -4.27 17.30 -23.98
N PRO A 757 -4.17 18.28 -24.89
CA PRO A 757 -4.08 19.69 -24.52
C PRO A 757 -5.19 20.16 -23.58
N HIS A 758 -4.96 21.25 -22.85
CA HIS A 758 -5.93 21.88 -21.94
C HIS A 758 -6.45 20.98 -20.81
N SER A 759 -5.58 20.15 -20.24
CA SER A 759 -5.89 19.25 -19.10
C SER A 759 -6.96 18.22 -19.37
N TRP A 760 -7.10 17.77 -20.63
CA TRP A 760 -7.88 16.60 -20.98
C TRP A 760 -7.03 15.33 -20.82
N LEU A 761 -7.64 14.26 -20.35
CA LEU A 761 -7.06 12.93 -20.29
C LEU A 761 -8.08 11.93 -20.84
N ALA A 762 -7.68 11.15 -21.85
CA ALA A 762 -8.52 10.07 -22.38
C ALA A 762 -7.88 8.71 -22.07
N ASN A 763 -8.72 7.71 -21.87
CA ASN A 763 -8.27 6.34 -21.60
C ASN A 763 -9.09 5.35 -22.41
N ILE A 764 -8.39 4.36 -22.98
CA ILE A 764 -8.98 3.17 -23.60
C ILE A 764 -8.41 1.97 -22.85
N TYR A 765 -9.30 1.11 -22.34
CA TYR A 765 -8.96 -0.10 -21.62
C TYR A 765 -9.64 -1.30 -22.27
N TYR A 766 -8.86 -2.29 -22.67
CA TYR A 766 -9.34 -3.56 -23.18
C TYR A 766 -8.80 -4.70 -22.34
N TYR A 767 -9.68 -5.59 -21.94
CA TYR A 767 -9.39 -6.80 -21.20
C TYR A 767 -9.96 -8.00 -21.93
N TYR A 768 -9.14 -9.05 -22.09
CA TYR A 768 -9.56 -10.32 -22.64
C TYR A 768 -9.04 -11.47 -21.75
N ASN A 769 -9.93 -12.42 -21.49
CA ASN A 769 -9.63 -13.69 -20.84
C ASN A 769 -10.11 -14.82 -21.74
N SER A 770 -9.23 -15.78 -22.02
CA SER A 770 -9.56 -16.95 -22.88
C SER A 770 -10.47 -17.97 -22.23
N GLY A 771 -10.88 -17.73 -20.98
CA GLY A 771 -11.39 -18.79 -20.12
C GLY A 771 -10.27 -19.76 -19.75
N GLY A 772 -10.61 -20.73 -18.92
CA GLY A 772 -9.65 -21.71 -18.40
C GLY A 772 -10.13 -22.32 -17.10
N THR A 773 -9.23 -22.93 -16.35
CA THR A 773 -9.59 -23.60 -15.08
C THR A 773 -9.17 -22.75 -13.90
N GLN A 774 -10.12 -22.43 -13.03
CA GLN A 774 -9.90 -21.80 -11.73
C GLN A 774 -10.41 -22.74 -10.62
N ASN A 775 -9.49 -23.30 -9.83
CA ASN A 775 -9.76 -24.45 -8.97
C ASN A 775 -10.40 -25.60 -9.75
N ASN A 776 -11.65 -26.00 -9.47
CA ASN A 776 -12.41 -26.99 -10.20
C ASN A 776 -13.53 -26.42 -11.09
N ILE A 777 -13.48 -25.12 -11.36
CA ILE A 777 -14.43 -24.40 -12.22
C ILE A 777 -13.79 -24.13 -13.58
N GLN A 778 -14.50 -24.40 -14.67
CA GLN A 778 -14.06 -24.11 -16.03
C GLN A 778 -14.85 -22.93 -16.59
N LEU A 779 -14.11 -21.86 -16.94
CA LEU A 779 -14.67 -20.65 -17.50
C LEU A 779 -14.55 -20.64 -19.02
N LYS A 780 -15.55 -20.06 -19.70
CA LYS A 780 -15.51 -19.71 -21.13
C LYS A 780 -14.83 -18.34 -21.33
N PRO A 781 -14.46 -18.00 -22.57
CA PRO A 781 -13.85 -16.69 -22.85
C PRO A 781 -14.79 -15.52 -22.56
N TYR A 782 -14.22 -14.43 -21.98
CA TYR A 782 -14.92 -13.17 -21.75
C TYR A 782 -13.99 -11.97 -21.99
N GLN A 783 -14.57 -10.81 -22.22
CA GLN A 783 -13.81 -9.61 -22.55
C GLN A 783 -14.56 -8.35 -22.12
N MET A 784 -13.82 -7.25 -21.93
CA MET A 784 -14.35 -5.96 -21.55
C MET A 784 -13.66 -4.84 -22.33
N PHE A 785 -14.42 -3.90 -22.85
CA PHE A 785 -13.90 -2.70 -23.47
C PHE A 785 -14.45 -1.46 -22.77
N ASN A 786 -13.56 -0.63 -22.22
CA ASN A 786 -13.91 0.61 -21.53
C ASN A 786 -13.29 1.81 -22.23
N PHE A 787 -13.99 2.91 -22.20
CA PHE A 787 -13.53 4.22 -22.62
C PHE A 787 -13.79 5.24 -21.51
N SER A 788 -12.88 6.18 -21.29
CA SER A 788 -13.18 7.33 -20.44
C SER A 788 -12.47 8.59 -20.92
N ILE A 789 -13.08 9.73 -20.61
CA ILE A 789 -12.53 11.05 -20.84
C ILE A 789 -12.71 11.91 -19.58
N GLN A 790 -11.65 12.61 -19.21
CA GLN A 790 -11.58 13.44 -18.01
C GLN A 790 -11.14 14.85 -18.37
N LYS A 791 -11.68 15.84 -17.70
CA LYS A 791 -11.26 17.25 -17.76
C LYS A 791 -11.01 17.77 -16.36
N SER A 792 -9.85 18.39 -16.16
CA SER A 792 -9.53 19.13 -14.92
C SER A 792 -9.73 20.62 -15.12
N PHE A 793 -10.29 21.29 -14.10
CA PHE A 793 -10.58 22.72 -14.03
C PHE A 793 -10.01 23.31 -12.74
N LEU A 794 -10.03 24.65 -12.62
CA LEU A 794 -9.64 25.38 -11.42
C LEU A 794 -8.25 25.00 -10.88
N GLN A 795 -7.26 24.88 -11.76
CA GLN A 795 -5.91 24.42 -11.40
C GLN A 795 -5.93 23.02 -10.76
N ASP A 796 -6.68 22.09 -11.38
CA ASP A 796 -6.89 20.71 -10.95
C ASP A 796 -7.64 20.54 -9.62
N ARG A 797 -8.32 21.57 -9.11
CA ARG A 797 -9.19 21.44 -7.93
C ARG A 797 -10.52 20.76 -8.25
N LEU A 798 -11.04 20.93 -9.46
CA LEU A 798 -12.27 20.28 -9.94
C LEU A 798 -11.90 19.32 -11.06
N SER A 799 -12.30 18.06 -10.94
CA SER A 799 -12.15 17.03 -11.97
C SER A 799 -13.52 16.49 -12.34
N VAL A 800 -13.82 16.46 -13.62
CA VAL A 800 -15.04 15.86 -14.17
C VAL A 800 -14.63 14.75 -15.13
N LYS A 801 -15.16 13.55 -14.95
CA LYS A 801 -14.88 12.38 -15.75
C LYS A 801 -16.16 11.76 -16.24
N PHE A 802 -16.22 11.45 -17.51
CA PHE A 802 -17.20 10.56 -18.11
C PHE A 802 -16.56 9.24 -18.47
N ALA A 803 -17.23 8.11 -18.16
CA ALA A 803 -16.74 6.79 -18.54
C ALA A 803 -17.89 5.92 -19.11
N ALA A 804 -17.51 5.03 -20.03
CA ALA A 804 -18.35 3.96 -20.54
C ALA A 804 -17.62 2.63 -20.28
N ARG A 805 -18.22 1.75 -19.50
CA ARG A 805 -17.67 0.45 -19.12
C ARG A 805 -18.40 -0.65 -19.89
N ASP A 806 -17.67 -1.70 -20.25
CA ASP A 806 -18.14 -2.86 -21.03
C ASP A 806 -19.04 -2.45 -22.21
N LEU A 807 -18.57 -1.53 -23.03
CA LEU A 807 -19.33 -0.88 -24.11
C LEU A 807 -19.95 -1.88 -25.10
N PHE A 808 -19.40 -3.08 -25.22
CA PHE A 808 -19.88 -4.13 -26.12
C PHE A 808 -20.69 -5.23 -25.40
N HIS A 809 -20.95 -5.11 -24.09
CA HIS A 809 -21.72 -6.05 -23.28
C HIS A 809 -21.19 -7.50 -23.36
N LYS A 810 -19.86 -7.66 -23.31
CA LYS A 810 -19.20 -8.97 -23.42
C LYS A 810 -18.64 -9.48 -22.09
N MET A 811 -18.88 -8.77 -21.00
CA MET A 811 -18.49 -9.16 -19.67
C MET A 811 -19.57 -10.02 -19.04
N LYS A 812 -19.56 -11.30 -19.39
CA LYS A 812 -20.43 -12.36 -18.85
C LYS A 812 -19.57 -13.55 -18.48
N PHE A 813 -19.85 -14.15 -17.32
CA PHE A 813 -19.14 -15.36 -16.89
C PHE A 813 -19.99 -16.56 -17.24
N GLU A 814 -19.52 -17.33 -18.19
CA GLU A 814 -20.07 -18.62 -18.49
C GLU A 814 -19.16 -19.69 -17.88
N GLU A 815 -19.73 -20.46 -16.96
CA GLU A 815 -19.10 -21.62 -16.34
C GLU A 815 -19.70 -22.87 -16.95
N ASP A 816 -18.85 -23.87 -17.21
CA ASP A 816 -19.24 -25.17 -17.74
C ASP A 816 -18.28 -26.20 -17.13
N THR A 817 -18.70 -26.83 -16.05
CA THR A 817 -17.81 -27.64 -15.23
C THR A 817 -18.48 -28.93 -14.77
N ARG A 818 -17.67 -29.96 -14.46
CA ARG A 818 -18.10 -31.14 -13.75
C ARG A 818 -17.43 -31.21 -12.42
N ILE A 819 -18.22 -31.32 -11.35
CA ILE A 819 -17.74 -31.57 -10.00
C ILE A 819 -18.35 -32.87 -9.55
N ARG A 820 -17.53 -33.89 -9.33
CA ARG A 820 -17.95 -35.26 -9.09
C ARG A 820 -18.85 -35.75 -10.23
N ASN A 821 -20.05 -36.26 -9.92
CA ASN A 821 -21.06 -36.73 -10.90
C ASN A 821 -22.02 -35.61 -11.35
N VAL A 822 -21.81 -34.38 -10.88
CA VAL A 822 -22.69 -33.23 -11.22
C VAL A 822 -22.05 -32.44 -12.35
N HIS A 823 -22.74 -32.32 -13.47
CA HIS A 823 -22.42 -31.34 -14.52
C HIS A 823 -23.17 -30.05 -14.21
N PHE A 824 -22.42 -28.96 -14.06
CA PHE A 824 -22.91 -27.66 -13.71
C PHE A 824 -22.58 -26.68 -14.83
N TRP A 825 -23.59 -26.00 -15.34
CA TRP A 825 -23.46 -24.91 -16.28
C TRP A 825 -24.21 -23.70 -15.76
N GLN A 826 -23.59 -22.50 -15.88
CA GLN A 826 -24.26 -21.23 -15.57
C GLN A 826 -23.71 -20.09 -16.41
N ILE A 827 -24.54 -19.04 -16.57
CA ILE A 827 -24.09 -17.72 -17.03
C ILE A 827 -24.38 -16.73 -15.93
N GLU A 828 -23.34 -16.02 -15.49
CA GLU A 828 -23.51 -14.86 -14.61
C GLU A 828 -23.46 -13.58 -15.45
N ASP A 829 -24.60 -12.93 -15.62
CA ASP A 829 -24.75 -11.63 -16.30
C ASP A 829 -25.17 -10.56 -15.30
N HIS A 830 -24.21 -9.95 -14.66
CA HIS A 830 -24.44 -8.86 -13.70
C HIS A 830 -24.60 -7.49 -14.39
N LYS A 831 -24.76 -7.45 -15.71
CA LYS A 831 -24.89 -6.22 -16.50
C LYS A 831 -23.82 -5.19 -16.15
N TYR A 832 -22.57 -5.61 -16.28
CA TYR A 832 -21.40 -4.77 -15.94
C TYR A 832 -21.25 -3.52 -16.81
N TRP A 833 -21.99 -3.43 -17.92
CA TRP A 833 -21.99 -2.23 -18.74
C TRP A 833 -22.64 -1.07 -18.01
N ASN A 834 -21.98 0.08 -18.02
CA ASN A 834 -22.57 1.31 -17.49
C ASN A 834 -21.96 2.53 -18.15
N PHE A 835 -22.67 3.65 -18.01
CA PHE A 835 -22.13 4.99 -18.21
C PHE A 835 -22.05 5.66 -16.86
N SER A 836 -20.92 6.32 -16.58
CA SER A 836 -20.73 7.02 -15.31
C SER A 836 -20.26 8.45 -15.52
N LEU A 837 -20.73 9.32 -14.62
CA LEU A 837 -20.26 10.69 -14.47
C LEU A 837 -19.70 10.85 -13.06
N SER A 838 -18.44 11.21 -12.97
CA SER A 838 -17.75 11.43 -11.70
C SER A 838 -17.30 12.88 -11.58
N ILE A 839 -17.61 13.50 -10.46
CA ILE A 839 -17.23 14.88 -10.13
C ILE A 839 -16.46 14.85 -8.81
N VAL A 840 -15.24 15.36 -8.80
CA VAL A 840 -14.41 15.46 -7.61
C VAL A 840 -13.94 16.90 -7.45
N TYR A 841 -14.29 17.50 -6.31
CA TYR A 841 -13.80 18.82 -5.91
C TYR A 841 -12.84 18.73 -4.73
N ARG A 842 -11.68 19.37 -4.81
CA ARG A 842 -10.63 19.36 -3.80
C ARG A 842 -10.24 20.78 -3.41
N LEU A 843 -10.38 21.08 -2.14
CA LEU A 843 -9.95 22.36 -1.56
C LEU A 843 -8.80 22.07 -0.59
N ASN A 844 -7.69 22.78 -0.74
CA ASN A 844 -6.43 22.59 0.01
C ASN A 844 -6.00 21.11 0.02
N GLN A 845 -4.85 20.79 -0.53
CA GLN A 845 -4.36 19.41 -0.56
C GLN A 845 -3.43 19.21 0.65
N LEU A 846 -4.00 18.91 1.80
CA LEU A 846 -3.23 18.44 2.94
C LEU A 846 -3.23 16.91 2.96
N LYS A 847 -2.13 16.32 3.42
CA LYS A 847 -1.92 14.88 3.43
C LYS A 847 -1.88 14.40 4.87
N THR A 848 -2.94 13.81 5.37
CA THR A 848 -2.98 13.21 6.70
C THR A 848 -2.34 11.81 6.66
N LYS A 849 -1.53 11.48 7.65
CA LYS A 849 -0.75 10.25 7.69
C LYS A 849 -1.05 9.48 8.97
N TYR A 850 -2.04 8.60 8.93
CA TYR A 850 -2.21 7.62 10.01
C TYR A 850 -1.12 6.54 9.91
N ARG A 851 -0.48 6.16 11.02
CA ARG A 851 0.69 5.27 11.06
C ARG A 851 0.48 3.94 11.79
N GLY A 852 -0.76 3.62 12.19
CA GLY A 852 -1.10 2.33 12.80
C GLY A 852 -1.06 1.17 11.80
N LYS A 853 -0.80 -0.04 12.31
CA LYS A 853 -0.90 -1.30 11.55
C LYS A 853 -1.91 -2.20 12.25
N SER A 854 -2.99 -2.61 11.56
CA SER A 854 -3.95 -3.53 12.16
C SER A 854 -3.36 -4.93 12.36
N ALA A 855 -3.61 -5.50 13.51
CA ALA A 855 -3.29 -6.88 13.88
C ALA A 855 -4.45 -7.86 13.58
N ALA A 856 -5.69 -7.35 13.47
CA ALA A 856 -6.91 -8.17 13.32
C ALA A 856 -7.29 -8.48 11.88
N SER A 857 -6.62 -7.93 10.93
CA SER A 857 -7.09 -7.78 9.55
C SER A 857 -7.35 -9.09 8.80
N GLU A 858 -6.59 -10.15 9.07
CA GLU A 858 -6.82 -11.46 8.44
C GLU A 858 -8.11 -12.09 8.97
N GLN A 859 -8.35 -11.98 10.27
CA GLN A 859 -9.55 -12.48 10.91
C GLN A 859 -10.78 -11.71 10.48
N ILE A 860 -10.66 -10.37 10.30
CA ILE A 860 -11.73 -9.51 9.78
C ILE A 860 -12.11 -9.92 8.35
N ASN A 861 -11.14 -10.20 7.48
CA ASN A 861 -11.40 -10.63 6.11
C ASN A 861 -12.09 -12.02 6.00
N ARG A 862 -12.10 -12.79 7.08
CA ARG A 862 -12.75 -14.11 7.16
C ARG A 862 -14.18 -14.04 7.72
N LEU A 863 -14.59 -12.89 8.26
CA LEU A 863 -15.95 -12.64 8.75
C LEU A 863 -16.93 -12.49 7.61
#